data_8c2bab67270685b3f1fabd099d06b16a
#
_entry.id   8c2bab67270685b3f1fabd099d06b16a
#
_cell.length_a   1.000
_cell.length_b   1.000
_cell.length_c   1.000
_cell.angle_alpha   90.00
_cell.angle_beta   90.00
_cell.angle_gamma   90.00
#
_symmetry.space_group_name_H-M   'P 1'
#
loop_
_entity.id
_entity.type
_entity.pdbx_description
1 polymer ?
#
loop_
_entity_poly.entity_id
_entity_poly.type
_entity_poly.pdbx_seq_one_letter_code
_entity_poly.pdbx_strand_id
1 'polypeptide(L)'
;MKKNAGIGLLLLVATITVCHAQQVYENRFERPLSDVLKDISVRFDVSVSYDIDTAGLVLPYADFRIRPYSVEESLTNVLAPFDYKFIKQGDRHYKLKSYEYARRTPEDGEKMLAYLSSLYPDKERWEQRKKCLQREVRDNLGIDPLLAKRVHSKPILSKTRKFDGYSVQNFALETLPGLYVAGSIYAPLSKGKHALIISPNGHFADGRYREDQQLRMGTLARMGAITVSYDLFGWGESAQQVGNASHRSSAAHIIQAMNGITILDYMLTREDVDRERVGATGGSGGGSQAILLSVLDERYKAVAPVVMLASHFDGGCPCESGMPVTLSCGGTNNAELIAMFAPRPLLVVSDGKDWTASVPALEYPYLQNIYAFYDAAENVQNVHFPEEGHDFGINKRKAVYDFFAAVFSLDRSMLNESNVRIEPEDELKIFGKEGELYPEHAIRSFEQLSEYFNKGLYADLLSDLSIEKKAAGWVASLGLQRKEDVSHLNTLIYNHLRAVRDWHNNHPFTTVPEGINPTTGQPLSKLDREMIADSAMPGEVHEKLMSGLRRVLSEQQVEAVLDKYTVGKVDFTMRGYKAIVPDLTPEEEATILSYLKQAREQAIDYKNMNQISAIFEIYKTKCEQYLIGNGRNWRQLYKDFVKKVNEEKKKNKK
;
A
#
# COMPACT_ATOMS: atom_id res chain seq x y z
N MET A 1 8.66 -69.86 -2.00
CA MET A 1 8.51 -68.50 -2.53
C MET A 1 7.41 -67.73 -1.81
N LYS A 2 7.57 -67.43 -0.50
CA LYS A 2 6.59 -66.62 0.30
C LYS A 2 7.26 -66.03 1.56
N LYS A 3 8.39 -65.34 1.43
CA LYS A 3 9.05 -64.64 2.59
C LYS A 3 9.66 -63.29 2.24
N ASN A 4 9.58 -62.80 1.00
CA ASN A 4 10.23 -61.54 0.60
C ASN A 4 9.27 -60.38 0.30
N ALA A 5 7.94 -60.59 0.44
CA ALA A 5 6.95 -59.53 0.15
C ALA A 5 6.65 -58.63 1.37
N GLY A 6 6.99 -59.07 2.60
CA GLY A 6 6.70 -58.33 3.83
C GLY A 6 7.71 -57.25 4.17
N ILE A 7 8.97 -57.41 3.75
CA ILE A 7 10.05 -56.46 4.08
C ILE A 7 9.99 -55.22 3.18
N GLY A 8 9.56 -55.38 1.92
CA GLY A 8 9.40 -54.26 0.99
C GLY A 8 8.26 -53.28 1.39
N LEU A 9 7.18 -53.83 1.97
CA LEU A 9 6.04 -53.00 2.39
C LEU A 9 6.31 -52.21 3.67
N LEU A 10 7.11 -52.79 4.59
CA LEU A 10 7.54 -52.10 5.81
C LEU A 10 8.55 -50.97 5.52
N LEU A 11 9.43 -51.15 4.54
CA LEU A 11 10.36 -50.09 4.11
C LEU A 11 9.65 -48.94 3.35
N LEU A 12 8.59 -49.28 2.56
CA LEU A 12 7.80 -48.26 1.84
C LEU A 12 6.94 -47.44 2.82
N VAL A 13 6.37 -48.06 3.86
CA VAL A 13 5.61 -47.37 4.90
C VAL A 13 6.51 -46.51 5.77
N ALA A 14 7.74 -46.99 6.08
CA ALA A 14 8.71 -46.20 6.85
C ALA A 14 9.24 -44.99 6.07
N THR A 15 9.44 -45.09 4.77
CA THR A 15 9.86 -43.96 3.92
C THR A 15 8.75 -42.93 3.71
N ILE A 16 7.48 -43.39 3.58
CA ILE A 16 6.34 -42.45 3.48
C ILE A 16 6.13 -41.72 4.81
N THR A 17 6.29 -42.38 5.94
CA THR A 17 6.15 -41.77 7.26
C THR A 17 7.29 -40.78 7.55
N VAL A 18 8.51 -41.08 7.09
CA VAL A 18 9.66 -40.16 7.22
C VAL A 18 9.50 -38.93 6.31
N CYS A 19 9.00 -39.10 5.06
CA CYS A 19 8.70 -37.96 4.18
C CYS A 19 7.58 -37.05 4.75
N HIS A 20 6.52 -37.62 5.34
CA HIS A 20 5.47 -36.81 5.97
C HIS A 20 5.97 -36.11 7.24
N ALA A 21 6.83 -36.75 8.05
CA ALA A 21 7.44 -36.12 9.23
C ALA A 21 8.42 -35.01 8.83
N GLN A 22 9.12 -35.13 7.72
CA GLN A 22 10.04 -34.12 7.21
C GLN A 22 9.28 -32.92 6.60
N GLN A 23 8.16 -33.13 5.91
CA GLN A 23 7.32 -32.05 5.40
C GLN A 23 6.65 -31.23 6.51
N VAL A 24 6.27 -31.85 7.62
CA VAL A 24 5.74 -31.16 8.82
C VAL A 24 6.83 -30.33 9.53
N TYR A 25 8.12 -30.65 9.31
CA TYR A 25 9.21 -29.89 9.94
C TYR A 25 9.66 -28.66 9.14
N GLU A 26 9.41 -28.58 7.84
CA GLU A 26 9.83 -27.46 6.99
C GLU A 26 8.92 -26.23 7.09
N ASN A 27 7.65 -26.37 7.48
CA ASN A 27 6.67 -25.28 7.63
C ASN A 27 6.33 -24.95 9.10
N ARG A 28 7.31 -25.04 10.00
CA ARG A 28 7.14 -24.81 11.44
C ARG A 28 6.66 -23.42 11.82
N PHE A 29 6.79 -22.46 10.93
CA PHE A 29 6.52 -21.04 11.21
C PHE A 29 5.20 -20.55 10.61
N GLU A 30 4.57 -21.36 9.77
CA GLU A 30 3.24 -21.08 9.24
C GLU A 30 2.19 -21.79 10.09
N ARG A 31 1.20 -21.03 10.55
CA ARG A 31 0.10 -21.56 11.36
C ARG A 31 -1.24 -21.00 10.90
N PRO A 32 -2.32 -21.79 10.89
CA PRO A 32 -3.67 -21.26 10.70
C PRO A 32 -3.94 -20.13 11.68
N LEU A 33 -4.54 -19.03 11.22
CA LEU A 33 -4.87 -17.89 12.08
C LEU A 33 -5.74 -18.32 13.26
N SER A 34 -6.70 -19.22 13.04
CA SER A 34 -7.56 -19.78 14.09
C SER A 34 -6.76 -20.42 15.25
N ASP A 35 -5.68 -21.14 14.93
CA ASP A 35 -4.86 -21.81 15.94
C ASP A 35 -3.97 -20.81 16.71
N VAL A 36 -3.49 -19.77 16.00
CA VAL A 36 -2.74 -18.67 16.63
C VAL A 36 -3.62 -17.88 17.59
N LEU A 37 -4.87 -17.60 17.21
CA LEU A 37 -5.83 -16.90 18.07
C LEU A 37 -6.19 -17.73 19.33
N LYS A 38 -6.35 -19.04 19.19
CA LYS A 38 -6.52 -19.94 20.33
C LYS A 38 -5.31 -19.94 21.26
N ASP A 39 -4.10 -19.97 20.69
CA ASP A 39 -2.85 -19.91 21.44
C ASP A 39 -2.74 -18.60 22.24
N ILE A 40 -3.03 -17.46 21.62
CA ILE A 40 -3.10 -16.16 22.30
C ILE A 40 -4.12 -16.19 23.43
N SER A 41 -5.32 -16.73 23.18
CA SER A 41 -6.36 -16.82 24.19
C SER A 41 -5.90 -17.62 25.42
N VAL A 42 -5.23 -18.75 25.21
CA VAL A 42 -4.71 -19.59 26.29
C VAL A 42 -3.52 -18.94 27.02
N ARG A 43 -2.56 -18.38 26.27
CA ARG A 43 -1.34 -17.79 26.85
C ARG A 43 -1.62 -16.59 27.74
N PHE A 44 -2.59 -15.78 27.38
CA PHE A 44 -2.92 -14.53 28.08
C PHE A 44 -4.16 -14.66 28.94
N ASP A 45 -4.81 -15.82 28.95
CA ASP A 45 -6.07 -16.07 29.64
C ASP A 45 -7.14 -15.01 29.28
N VAL A 46 -7.35 -14.82 27.97
CA VAL A 46 -8.30 -13.87 27.41
C VAL A 46 -9.29 -14.55 26.47
N SER A 47 -10.45 -13.95 26.29
CA SER A 47 -11.44 -14.38 25.32
C SER A 47 -11.30 -13.55 24.03
N VAL A 48 -11.17 -14.23 22.89
CA VAL A 48 -11.14 -13.61 21.58
C VAL A 48 -12.35 -14.10 20.78
N SER A 49 -13.28 -13.20 20.49
CA SER A 49 -14.48 -13.48 19.70
C SER A 49 -14.37 -12.86 18.30
N TYR A 50 -14.90 -13.53 17.28
CA TYR A 50 -14.89 -13.04 15.91
C TYR A 50 -16.00 -13.65 15.07
N ASP A 51 -16.54 -12.84 14.15
CA ASP A 51 -17.53 -13.23 13.14
C ASP A 51 -16.89 -13.32 11.73
N ILE A 52 -15.55 -13.20 11.64
CA ILE A 52 -14.80 -13.28 10.40
C ILE A 52 -14.51 -14.74 10.05
N ASP A 53 -14.50 -15.03 8.74
CA ASP A 53 -14.06 -16.34 8.27
C ASP A 53 -12.52 -16.44 8.35
N THR A 54 -12.06 -17.31 9.23
CA THR A 54 -10.63 -17.61 9.41
C THR A 54 -10.19 -18.86 8.64
N ALA A 55 -11.12 -19.52 7.91
CA ALA A 55 -10.79 -20.72 7.13
C ALA A 55 -9.81 -20.37 6.00
N GLY A 56 -8.75 -21.13 5.90
CA GLY A 56 -7.71 -20.91 4.88
C GLY A 56 -6.75 -19.74 5.14
N LEU A 57 -6.93 -18.95 6.20
CA LEU A 57 -5.96 -17.91 6.56
C LEU A 57 -4.76 -18.53 7.27
N VAL A 58 -3.59 -18.48 6.64
CA VAL A 58 -2.32 -19.01 7.16
C VAL A 58 -1.40 -17.85 7.46
N LEU A 59 -0.94 -17.76 8.72
CA LEU A 59 -0.07 -16.71 9.19
C LEU A 59 1.40 -17.15 9.12
N PRO A 60 2.23 -16.53 8.27
CA PRO A 60 3.65 -16.81 8.24
C PRO A 60 4.35 -16.24 9.47
N TYR A 61 5.34 -16.98 9.98
CA TYR A 61 6.12 -16.59 11.16
C TYR A 61 5.27 -16.33 12.41
N ALA A 62 4.20 -17.10 12.60
CA ALA A 62 3.19 -16.88 13.62
C ALA A 62 3.78 -16.73 15.04
N ASP A 63 4.70 -17.62 15.43
CA ASP A 63 5.29 -17.62 16.77
C ASP A 63 6.17 -16.39 17.06
N PHE A 64 6.71 -15.77 16.03
CA PHE A 64 7.50 -14.53 16.15
C PHE A 64 6.63 -13.27 16.25
N ARG A 65 5.34 -13.38 15.97
CA ARG A 65 4.39 -12.26 16.07
C ARG A 65 3.77 -12.14 17.45
N ILE A 66 3.83 -13.20 18.24
CA ILE A 66 3.30 -13.21 19.60
C ILE A 66 4.32 -12.61 20.57
N ARG A 67 3.93 -11.54 21.27
CA ARG A 67 4.72 -10.90 22.31
C ARG A 67 4.39 -11.51 23.66
N PRO A 68 5.35 -12.10 24.39
CA PRO A 68 5.05 -12.81 25.64
C PRO A 68 4.55 -11.89 26.77
N TYR A 69 4.61 -10.58 26.58
CA TYR A 69 4.30 -9.56 27.57
C TYR A 69 3.09 -8.68 27.21
N SER A 70 2.50 -8.83 26.01
CA SER A 70 1.39 -7.98 25.57
C SER A 70 0.44 -8.71 24.63
N VAL A 71 -0.81 -8.87 25.06
CA VAL A 71 -1.88 -9.43 24.25
C VAL A 71 -2.25 -8.49 23.11
N GLU A 72 -2.29 -7.20 23.36
CA GLU A 72 -2.67 -6.19 22.38
C GLU A 72 -1.63 -6.11 21.23
N GLU A 73 -0.33 -6.10 21.55
CA GLU A 73 0.71 -6.16 20.51
C GLU A 73 0.66 -7.49 19.75
N SER A 74 0.41 -8.59 20.43
CA SER A 74 0.28 -9.90 19.79
C SER A 74 -0.89 -9.92 18.82
N LEU A 75 -2.08 -9.46 19.25
CA LEU A 75 -3.25 -9.37 18.38
C LEU A 75 -2.99 -8.42 17.20
N THR A 76 -2.40 -7.26 17.43
CA THR A 76 -2.03 -6.32 16.34
C THR A 76 -1.13 -7.00 15.31
N ASN A 77 -0.06 -7.66 15.77
CA ASN A 77 0.93 -8.29 14.88
C ASN A 77 0.37 -9.47 14.07
N VAL A 78 -0.58 -10.24 14.63
CA VAL A 78 -1.15 -11.41 13.95
C VAL A 78 -2.33 -11.05 13.05
N LEU A 79 -3.02 -9.94 13.32
CA LEU A 79 -4.20 -9.50 12.57
C LEU A 79 -3.87 -8.58 11.39
N ALA A 80 -2.82 -7.75 11.53
CA ALA A 80 -2.42 -6.77 10.51
C ALA A 80 -2.21 -7.38 9.10
N PRO A 81 -1.61 -8.57 8.92
CA PRO A 81 -1.44 -9.17 7.60
C PRO A 81 -2.74 -9.49 6.85
N PHE A 82 -3.87 -9.53 7.55
CA PHE A 82 -5.18 -9.89 7.02
C PHE A 82 -6.16 -8.70 7.01
N ASP A 83 -5.69 -7.50 7.28
CA ASP A 83 -6.52 -6.30 7.43
C ASP A 83 -7.63 -6.46 8.49
N TYR A 84 -7.28 -7.09 9.61
CA TYR A 84 -8.12 -7.18 10.79
C TYR A 84 -7.58 -6.34 11.93
N LYS A 85 -8.48 -5.91 12.80
CA LYS A 85 -8.19 -5.22 14.07
C LYS A 85 -8.97 -5.88 15.21
N PHE A 86 -8.64 -5.51 16.42
CA PHE A 86 -9.44 -5.89 17.58
C PHE A 86 -10.04 -4.66 18.26
N ILE A 87 -11.14 -4.90 18.99
CA ILE A 87 -11.73 -3.95 19.93
C ILE A 87 -11.74 -4.62 21.30
N LYS A 88 -11.18 -3.94 22.31
CA LYS A 88 -11.23 -4.39 23.68
C LYS A 88 -12.63 -4.10 24.25
N GLN A 89 -13.36 -5.13 24.65
CA GLN A 89 -14.73 -5.05 25.19
C GLN A 89 -14.78 -5.26 26.70
N GLY A 90 -13.65 -5.19 27.38
CA GLY A 90 -13.47 -5.42 28.80
C GLY A 90 -12.04 -5.82 29.10
N ASP A 91 -11.70 -6.08 30.36
CA ASP A 91 -10.32 -6.35 30.75
C ASP A 91 -9.71 -7.58 30.09
N ARG A 92 -10.55 -8.58 29.76
CA ARG A 92 -10.11 -9.87 29.22
C ARG A 92 -10.87 -10.33 27.98
N HIS A 93 -11.61 -9.42 27.34
CA HIS A 93 -12.40 -9.76 26.16
C HIS A 93 -12.04 -8.87 24.97
N TYR A 94 -11.68 -9.50 23.86
CA TYR A 94 -11.31 -8.87 22.60
C TYR A 94 -12.23 -9.35 21.49
N LYS A 95 -12.82 -8.42 20.73
CA LYS A 95 -13.61 -8.73 19.54
C LYS A 95 -12.84 -8.35 18.29
N LEU A 96 -12.62 -9.31 17.38
CA LEU A 96 -12.00 -9.06 16.09
C LEU A 96 -13.02 -8.45 15.13
N LYS A 97 -12.54 -7.53 14.33
CA LYS A 97 -13.28 -6.90 13.25
C LYS A 97 -12.38 -6.72 12.02
N SER A 98 -12.99 -6.60 10.86
CA SER A 98 -12.27 -6.07 9.70
C SER A 98 -11.66 -4.73 10.06
N TYR A 99 -10.46 -4.46 9.56
CA TYR A 99 -9.82 -3.17 9.72
C TYR A 99 -10.71 -2.13 9.01
N GLU A 100 -11.37 -1.31 9.79
CA GLU A 100 -11.96 -0.09 9.27
C GLU A 100 -10.87 0.96 9.35
N TYR A 101 -10.53 1.56 8.22
CA TYR A 101 -9.62 2.70 8.21
C TYR A 101 -10.12 3.71 9.25
N ALA A 102 -9.25 4.08 10.17
CA ALA A 102 -9.64 4.93 11.28
C ALA A 102 -10.18 6.26 10.74
N ARG A 103 -11.46 6.51 10.92
CA ARG A 103 -12.03 7.83 10.67
C ARG A 103 -11.43 8.77 11.69
N ARG A 104 -10.71 9.76 11.21
CA ARG A 104 -10.21 10.86 12.01
C ARG A 104 -11.34 11.84 12.31
N THR A 105 -11.17 12.62 13.36
CA THR A 105 -12.13 13.69 13.70
C THR A 105 -11.79 14.99 12.96
N PRO A 106 -12.74 15.94 12.84
CA PRO A 106 -12.41 17.29 12.33
C PRO A 106 -11.26 17.96 13.10
N GLU A 107 -11.14 17.72 14.41
CA GLU A 107 -10.02 18.22 15.23
C GLU A 107 -8.67 17.59 14.85
N ASP A 108 -8.67 16.33 14.44
CA ASP A 108 -7.46 15.68 13.89
C ASP A 108 -7.09 16.29 12.54
N GLY A 109 -8.10 16.61 11.72
CA GLY A 109 -7.93 17.31 10.46
C GLY A 109 -7.34 18.72 10.67
N GLU A 110 -7.87 19.49 11.60
CA GLU A 110 -7.37 20.81 11.97
C GLU A 110 -5.90 20.76 12.39
N LYS A 111 -5.54 19.84 13.29
CA LYS A 111 -4.15 19.64 13.73
C LYS A 111 -3.24 19.28 12.55
N MET A 112 -3.71 18.41 11.65
CA MET A 112 -2.96 18.03 10.45
C MET A 112 -2.74 19.21 9.52
N LEU A 113 -3.77 20.01 9.22
CA LEU A 113 -3.64 21.19 8.36
C LEU A 113 -2.76 22.27 8.98
N ALA A 114 -2.86 22.50 10.30
CA ALA A 114 -1.96 23.41 11.03
C ALA A 114 -0.50 22.96 10.95
N TYR A 115 -0.26 21.65 11.11
CA TYR A 115 1.07 21.06 10.94
C TYR A 115 1.59 21.26 9.52
N LEU A 116 0.81 20.90 8.50
CA LEU A 116 1.20 21.05 7.11
C LEU A 116 1.51 22.51 6.78
N SER A 117 0.63 23.45 7.17
CA SER A 117 0.86 24.89 6.97
C SER A 117 2.16 25.38 7.59
N SER A 118 2.59 24.80 8.72
CA SER A 118 3.86 25.15 9.36
C SER A 118 5.11 24.73 8.56
N LEU A 119 4.96 23.78 7.61
CA LEU A 119 6.07 23.32 6.76
C LEU A 119 6.38 24.29 5.63
N TYR A 120 5.41 25.11 5.22
CA TYR A 120 5.51 26.04 4.09
C TYR A 120 4.83 27.39 4.41
N PRO A 121 5.50 28.25 5.18
CA PRO A 121 4.97 29.57 5.54
C PRO A 121 4.91 30.55 4.36
N ASP A 122 5.50 30.19 3.22
CA ASP A 122 5.62 31.01 2.02
C ASP A 122 5.57 30.17 0.74
N LYS A 123 5.49 30.87 -0.41
CA LYS A 123 5.43 30.26 -1.74
C LYS A 123 6.65 29.38 -2.06
N GLU A 124 7.84 29.80 -1.66
CA GLU A 124 9.07 29.04 -1.97
C GLU A 124 9.07 27.67 -1.29
N ARG A 125 8.73 27.64 -0.02
CA ARG A 125 8.61 26.41 0.77
C ARG A 125 7.46 25.52 0.27
N TRP A 126 6.34 26.14 -0.10
CA TRP A 126 5.24 25.41 -0.73
C TRP A 126 5.66 24.75 -2.04
N GLU A 127 6.37 25.46 -2.94
CA GLU A 127 6.84 24.87 -4.19
C GLU A 127 7.83 23.71 -3.97
N GLN A 128 8.67 23.79 -2.94
CA GLN A 128 9.55 22.68 -2.55
C GLN A 128 8.71 21.47 -2.08
N ARG A 129 7.71 21.69 -1.25
CA ARG A 129 6.77 20.66 -0.78
C ARG A 129 5.98 20.06 -1.94
N LYS A 130 5.46 20.88 -2.83
CA LYS A 130 4.73 20.47 -4.04
C LYS A 130 5.56 19.55 -4.93
N LYS A 131 6.82 19.88 -5.19
CA LYS A 131 7.75 19.04 -5.95
C LYS A 131 8.02 17.70 -5.27
N CYS A 132 8.15 17.70 -3.95
CA CYS A 132 8.27 16.47 -3.17
C CYS A 132 7.04 15.59 -3.36
N LEU A 133 5.84 16.15 -3.17
CA LEU A 133 4.57 15.44 -3.31
C LEU A 133 4.38 14.92 -4.74
N GLN A 134 4.66 15.72 -5.78
CA GLN A 134 4.56 15.28 -7.18
C GLN A 134 5.38 14.02 -7.46
N ARG A 135 6.61 13.96 -6.93
CA ARG A 135 7.47 12.79 -7.07
C ARG A 135 6.96 11.61 -6.25
N GLU A 136 6.78 11.81 -4.93
CA GLU A 136 6.49 10.70 -4.01
C GLU A 136 5.09 10.11 -4.20
N VAL A 137 4.10 10.90 -4.61
CA VAL A 137 2.78 10.39 -5.00
C VAL A 137 2.89 9.42 -6.17
N ARG A 138 3.69 9.75 -7.20
CA ARG A 138 3.91 8.87 -8.34
C ARG A 138 4.70 7.63 -7.96
N ASP A 139 5.75 7.81 -7.15
CA ASP A 139 6.61 6.71 -6.67
C ASP A 139 5.82 5.74 -5.78
N ASN A 140 5.03 6.26 -4.82
CA ASN A 140 4.22 5.45 -3.91
C ASN A 140 3.10 4.68 -4.64
N LEU A 141 2.52 5.26 -5.68
CA LEU A 141 1.59 4.54 -6.55
C LEU A 141 2.30 3.52 -7.45
N GLY A 142 3.60 3.67 -7.70
CA GLY A 142 4.29 2.89 -8.72
C GLY A 142 3.69 3.12 -10.12
N ILE A 143 3.15 4.34 -10.36
CA ILE A 143 2.33 4.61 -11.55
C ILE A 143 3.15 4.63 -12.84
N ASP A 144 4.37 5.16 -12.82
CA ASP A 144 5.19 5.33 -14.03
C ASP A 144 5.62 3.98 -14.64
N PRO A 145 6.15 3.01 -13.86
CA PRO A 145 6.41 1.67 -14.37
C PRO A 145 5.15 0.96 -14.86
N LEU A 146 3.99 1.21 -14.24
CA LEU A 146 2.73 0.62 -14.66
C LEU A 146 2.26 1.22 -15.99
N LEU A 147 2.35 2.55 -16.14
CA LEU A 147 2.04 3.25 -17.39
C LEU A 147 2.95 2.81 -18.55
N ALA A 148 4.21 2.47 -18.26
CA ALA A 148 5.14 1.94 -19.27
C ALA A 148 4.74 0.53 -19.78
N LYS A 149 3.92 -0.20 -19.02
CA LYS A 149 3.40 -1.54 -19.40
C LYS A 149 2.03 -1.47 -20.07
N ARG A 150 1.46 -0.28 -20.25
CA ARG A 150 0.15 -0.12 -20.91
C ARG A 150 0.15 -0.71 -22.31
N VAL A 151 -1.01 -1.21 -22.70
CA VAL A 151 -1.24 -1.68 -24.06
C VAL A 151 -1.78 -0.52 -24.91
N HIS A 152 -1.30 -0.43 -26.13
CA HIS A 152 -1.81 0.54 -27.10
C HIS A 152 -2.72 -0.16 -28.12
N SER A 153 -3.76 -0.84 -27.62
CA SER A 153 -4.76 -1.49 -28.45
C SER A 153 -5.76 -0.47 -29.01
N LYS A 154 -6.45 -0.86 -30.10
CA LYS A 154 -7.57 -0.05 -30.59
C LYS A 154 -8.72 -0.08 -29.59
N PRO A 155 -9.40 1.05 -29.34
CA PRO A 155 -10.58 1.08 -28.47
C PRO A 155 -11.68 0.19 -29.04
N ILE A 156 -12.40 -0.49 -28.16
CA ILE A 156 -13.67 -1.15 -28.50
C ILE A 156 -14.75 -0.06 -28.38
N LEU A 157 -15.53 0.17 -29.43
CA LEU A 157 -16.53 1.22 -29.47
C LEU A 157 -17.89 0.66 -29.87
N SER A 158 -18.94 1.08 -29.16
CA SER A 158 -20.32 0.79 -29.57
C SER A 158 -20.77 1.68 -30.74
N LYS A 159 -21.93 1.39 -31.29
CA LYS A 159 -22.61 2.34 -32.18
C LYS A 159 -22.95 3.63 -31.40
N THR A 160 -22.77 4.78 -32.07
CA THR A 160 -23.18 6.08 -31.52
C THR A 160 -24.67 6.22 -31.52
N ARG A 161 -25.29 6.51 -30.39
CA ARG A 161 -26.71 6.84 -30.22
C ARG A 161 -26.84 8.35 -30.13
N LYS A 162 -27.82 8.92 -30.83
CA LYS A 162 -28.05 10.38 -30.90
C LYS A 162 -29.35 10.75 -30.17
N PHE A 163 -29.26 11.81 -29.39
CA PHE A 163 -30.38 12.38 -28.61
C PHE A 163 -30.51 13.88 -28.87
N ASP A 164 -31.37 14.57 -28.11
CA ASP A 164 -31.57 15.99 -28.22
C ASP A 164 -30.33 16.79 -27.80
N GLY A 165 -29.57 17.28 -28.79
CA GLY A 165 -28.39 18.10 -28.62
C GLY A 165 -27.08 17.32 -28.29
N TYR A 166 -27.11 16.01 -28.07
CA TYR A 166 -25.95 15.21 -27.75
C TYR A 166 -26.00 13.78 -28.29
N SER A 167 -24.89 13.08 -28.18
CA SER A 167 -24.79 11.66 -28.53
C SER A 167 -24.08 10.88 -27.40
N VAL A 168 -24.33 9.58 -27.34
CA VAL A 168 -23.68 8.63 -26.41
C VAL A 168 -23.01 7.52 -27.18
N GLN A 169 -21.77 7.20 -26.82
CA GLN A 169 -21.01 6.07 -27.36
C GLN A 169 -20.29 5.36 -26.22
N ASN A 170 -20.55 4.08 -26.04
CA ASN A 170 -19.79 3.29 -25.06
C ASN A 170 -18.42 2.95 -25.62
N PHE A 171 -17.44 2.85 -24.75
CA PHE A 171 -16.08 2.48 -25.10
C PHE A 171 -15.49 1.52 -24.07
N ALA A 172 -14.50 0.76 -24.51
CA ALA A 172 -13.58 0.07 -23.61
C ALA A 172 -12.14 0.24 -24.11
N LEU A 173 -11.23 0.44 -23.17
CA LEU A 173 -9.79 0.52 -23.41
C LEU A 173 -9.10 -0.62 -22.68
N GLU A 174 -8.24 -1.34 -23.36
CA GLU A 174 -7.32 -2.27 -22.73
C GLU A 174 -6.20 -1.45 -22.08
N THR A 175 -6.08 -1.51 -20.76
CA THR A 175 -5.13 -0.71 -20.00
C THR A 175 -3.87 -1.48 -19.65
N LEU A 176 -3.99 -2.76 -19.32
CA LEU A 176 -2.93 -3.75 -19.21
C LEU A 176 -3.33 -4.97 -20.03
N PRO A 177 -2.40 -5.90 -20.35
CA PRO A 177 -2.75 -7.09 -21.11
C PRO A 177 -3.96 -7.84 -20.52
N GLY A 178 -5.07 -7.84 -21.25
CA GLY A 178 -6.32 -8.45 -20.84
C GLY A 178 -7.15 -7.69 -19.80
N LEU A 179 -6.69 -6.55 -19.26
CA LEU A 179 -7.45 -5.71 -18.33
C LEU A 179 -8.09 -4.53 -19.05
N TYR A 180 -9.39 -4.38 -18.91
CA TYR A 180 -10.17 -3.34 -19.58
C TYR A 180 -10.81 -2.35 -18.61
N VAL A 181 -10.86 -1.08 -19.01
CA VAL A 181 -11.75 -0.08 -18.42
C VAL A 181 -12.86 0.23 -19.41
N ALA A 182 -14.11 0.17 -18.94
CA ALA A 182 -15.29 0.48 -19.73
C ALA A 182 -15.92 1.79 -19.29
N GLY A 183 -16.59 2.48 -20.24
CA GLY A 183 -17.23 3.75 -19.96
C GLY A 183 -18.14 4.21 -21.09
N SER A 184 -18.67 5.42 -20.95
CA SER A 184 -19.54 6.09 -21.94
C SER A 184 -19.05 7.51 -22.20
N ILE A 185 -18.96 7.86 -23.48
CA ILE A 185 -18.63 9.19 -23.98
C ILE A 185 -19.94 9.86 -24.37
N TYR A 186 -20.23 11.02 -23.77
CA TYR A 186 -21.32 11.90 -24.15
C TYR A 186 -20.72 13.09 -24.90
N ALA A 187 -21.15 13.35 -26.12
CA ALA A 187 -20.58 14.38 -26.96
C ALA A 187 -21.62 15.30 -27.58
N PRO A 188 -21.34 16.60 -27.70
CA PRO A 188 -22.21 17.53 -28.43
C PRO A 188 -22.43 17.08 -29.88
N LEU A 189 -23.60 17.43 -30.48
CA LEU A 189 -23.85 17.23 -31.91
C LEU A 189 -23.29 18.38 -32.76
N SER A 190 -22.91 19.50 -32.15
CA SER A 190 -22.26 20.62 -32.81
C SER A 190 -20.89 20.27 -33.34
N LYS A 191 -20.48 20.91 -34.41
CA LYS A 191 -19.13 20.77 -34.99
C LYS A 191 -18.12 21.66 -34.26
N GLY A 192 -16.86 21.26 -34.26
CA GLY A 192 -15.77 22.04 -33.69
C GLY A 192 -15.07 21.35 -32.57
N LYS A 193 -14.21 22.08 -31.84
CA LYS A 193 -13.50 21.60 -30.67
C LYS A 193 -14.28 21.89 -29.40
N HIS A 194 -14.42 20.90 -28.57
CA HIS A 194 -15.19 20.94 -27.33
C HIS A 194 -14.30 20.77 -26.11
N ALA A 195 -14.68 21.38 -24.99
CA ALA A 195 -14.07 21.09 -23.71
C ALA A 195 -14.24 19.58 -23.37
N LEU A 196 -13.28 19.02 -22.66
CA LEU A 196 -13.33 17.63 -22.19
C LEU A 196 -13.51 17.61 -20.67
N ILE A 197 -14.47 16.86 -20.15
CA ILE A 197 -14.66 16.66 -18.71
C ILE A 197 -14.64 15.17 -18.39
N ILE A 198 -13.63 14.73 -17.66
CA ILE A 198 -13.50 13.35 -17.17
C ILE A 198 -14.26 13.23 -15.86
N SER A 199 -15.18 12.27 -15.75
CA SER A 199 -16.05 12.11 -14.60
C SER A 199 -16.06 10.65 -14.09
N PRO A 200 -15.09 10.26 -13.25
CA PRO A 200 -15.15 8.99 -12.55
C PRO A 200 -16.37 8.90 -11.63
N ASN A 201 -16.89 7.70 -11.45
CA ASN A 201 -18.05 7.44 -10.60
C ASN A 201 -17.69 7.38 -9.12
N GLY A 202 -18.67 7.64 -8.26
CA GLY A 202 -18.63 7.30 -6.82
C GLY A 202 -18.99 5.84 -6.55
N HIS A 203 -18.93 5.44 -5.27
CA HIS A 203 -19.25 4.10 -4.80
C HIS A 203 -20.76 3.89 -4.61
N PHE A 204 -21.51 4.04 -5.67
CA PHE A 204 -22.94 3.79 -5.66
C PHE A 204 -23.24 2.47 -6.37
N ALA A 205 -24.25 1.74 -5.90
CA ALA A 205 -24.57 0.39 -6.41
C ALA A 205 -24.64 0.34 -7.94
N ASP A 206 -25.31 1.33 -8.54
CA ASP A 206 -25.55 1.36 -9.99
C ASP A 206 -24.44 2.10 -10.78
N GLY A 207 -23.35 2.51 -10.11
CA GLY A 207 -22.18 3.12 -10.75
C GLY A 207 -22.53 4.23 -11.76
N ARG A 208 -22.02 4.12 -12.99
CA ARG A 208 -22.27 5.09 -14.07
C ARG A 208 -23.67 4.99 -14.70
N TYR A 209 -24.44 3.95 -14.38
CA TYR A 209 -25.78 3.73 -14.91
C TYR A 209 -26.83 4.58 -14.19
N ARG A 210 -26.50 5.17 -13.04
CA ARG A 210 -27.38 6.01 -12.24
C ARG A 210 -27.94 7.18 -13.03
N GLU A 211 -29.17 7.53 -12.72
CA GLU A 211 -29.89 8.68 -13.34
C GLU A 211 -29.10 9.99 -13.17
N ASP A 212 -28.69 10.33 -11.94
CA ASP A 212 -27.95 11.58 -11.66
C ASP A 212 -26.61 11.67 -12.39
N GLN A 213 -25.93 10.54 -12.62
CA GLN A 213 -24.71 10.46 -13.41
C GLN A 213 -25.00 10.74 -14.89
N GLN A 214 -26.02 10.09 -15.46
CA GLN A 214 -26.43 10.30 -16.85
C GLN A 214 -26.93 11.72 -17.10
N LEU A 215 -27.75 12.27 -16.17
CA LEU A 215 -28.21 13.67 -16.22
C LEU A 215 -27.04 14.64 -16.29
N ARG A 216 -26.02 14.44 -15.43
CA ARG A 216 -24.83 15.29 -15.41
C ARG A 216 -24.04 15.21 -16.71
N MET A 217 -23.81 14.00 -17.21
CA MET A 217 -23.03 13.81 -18.44
C MET A 217 -23.77 14.37 -19.66
N GLY A 218 -25.06 14.06 -19.81
CA GLY A 218 -25.87 14.52 -20.93
C GLY A 218 -26.08 16.03 -20.92
N THR A 219 -26.29 16.64 -19.76
CA THR A 219 -26.46 18.10 -19.64
C THR A 219 -25.19 18.85 -20.01
N LEU A 220 -24.02 18.45 -19.47
CA LEU A 220 -22.73 19.04 -19.86
C LEU A 220 -22.45 18.86 -21.37
N ALA A 221 -22.86 17.72 -21.94
CA ALA A 221 -22.71 17.50 -23.39
C ALA A 221 -23.62 18.42 -24.20
N ARG A 222 -24.85 18.63 -23.79
CA ARG A 222 -25.75 19.62 -24.41
C ARG A 222 -25.20 21.04 -24.27
N MET A 223 -24.56 21.37 -23.16
CA MET A 223 -23.88 22.66 -22.93
C MET A 223 -22.61 22.86 -23.75
N GLY A 224 -22.11 21.84 -24.45
CA GLY A 224 -20.99 21.94 -25.37
C GLY A 224 -19.68 21.28 -24.90
N ALA A 225 -19.69 20.46 -23.86
CA ALA A 225 -18.52 19.69 -23.43
C ALA A 225 -18.61 18.21 -23.88
N ILE A 226 -17.50 17.60 -24.24
CA ILE A 226 -17.40 16.13 -24.29
C ILE A 226 -17.20 15.65 -22.86
N THR A 227 -18.05 14.73 -22.39
CA THR A 227 -17.95 14.18 -21.04
C THR A 227 -17.74 12.68 -21.08
N VAL A 228 -16.94 12.18 -20.14
CA VAL A 228 -16.60 10.76 -20.06
C VAL A 228 -16.90 10.24 -18.66
N SER A 229 -17.80 9.28 -18.57
CA SER A 229 -18.09 8.52 -17.37
C SER A 229 -17.55 7.10 -17.54
N TYR A 230 -16.90 6.54 -16.52
CA TYR A 230 -16.29 5.21 -16.59
C TYR A 230 -16.36 4.48 -15.26
N ASP A 231 -16.29 3.16 -15.30
CA ASP A 231 -16.41 2.32 -14.14
C ASP A 231 -15.17 2.39 -13.26
N LEU A 232 -15.38 2.48 -11.94
CA LEU A 232 -14.32 2.25 -10.97
C LEU A 232 -13.86 0.77 -11.04
N PHE A 233 -12.62 0.52 -10.67
CA PHE A 233 -12.11 -0.84 -10.59
C PHE A 233 -12.92 -1.68 -9.60
N GLY A 234 -13.41 -2.83 -10.05
CA GLY A 234 -14.31 -3.71 -9.29
C GLY A 234 -15.77 -3.23 -9.22
N TRP A 235 -16.20 -2.25 -10.05
CA TRP A 235 -17.57 -1.77 -10.19
C TRP A 235 -18.03 -1.85 -11.64
N GLY A 236 -19.34 -1.86 -11.86
CA GLY A 236 -19.91 -1.92 -13.20
C GLY A 236 -19.36 -3.11 -14.01
N GLU A 237 -18.94 -2.86 -15.26
CA GLU A 237 -18.34 -3.90 -16.10
C GLU A 237 -16.96 -4.37 -15.57
N SER A 238 -16.22 -3.54 -14.84
CA SER A 238 -14.99 -3.99 -14.19
C SER A 238 -15.26 -5.10 -13.16
N ALA A 239 -16.41 -5.08 -12.48
CA ALA A 239 -16.81 -6.14 -11.56
C ALA A 239 -17.07 -7.48 -12.28
N GLN A 240 -17.54 -7.45 -13.54
CA GLN A 240 -17.70 -8.65 -14.36
C GLN A 240 -16.35 -9.30 -14.71
N GLN A 241 -15.29 -8.49 -14.72
CA GLN A 241 -13.93 -8.94 -15.02
C GLN A 241 -13.19 -9.45 -13.78
N VAL A 242 -13.23 -8.72 -12.65
CA VAL A 242 -12.38 -8.99 -11.48
C VAL A 242 -13.15 -9.17 -10.18
N GLY A 243 -14.48 -9.06 -10.19
CA GLY A 243 -15.33 -9.14 -9.01
C GLY A 243 -15.31 -7.87 -8.14
N ASN A 244 -16.40 -7.62 -7.40
CA ASN A 244 -16.53 -6.42 -6.55
C ASN A 244 -15.54 -6.39 -5.38
N ALA A 245 -15.15 -7.55 -4.85
CA ALA A 245 -14.21 -7.64 -3.73
C ALA A 245 -12.83 -7.06 -4.07
N SER A 246 -12.43 -7.08 -5.35
CA SER A 246 -11.17 -6.53 -5.84
C SER A 246 -11.01 -5.03 -5.58
N HIS A 247 -12.13 -4.30 -5.47
CA HIS A 247 -12.13 -2.87 -5.16
C HIS A 247 -11.49 -2.53 -3.80
N ARG A 248 -11.54 -3.46 -2.85
CA ARG A 248 -10.91 -3.29 -1.52
C ARG A 248 -9.44 -3.70 -1.48
N SER A 249 -8.91 -4.15 -2.60
CA SER A 249 -7.48 -4.44 -2.70
C SER A 249 -6.67 -3.16 -2.86
N SER A 250 -5.41 -3.19 -2.44
CA SER A 250 -4.45 -2.09 -2.65
C SER A 250 -4.21 -1.78 -4.14
N ALA A 251 -4.47 -2.76 -5.05
CA ALA A 251 -4.40 -2.57 -6.49
C ALA A 251 -5.46 -1.59 -7.03
N ALA A 252 -6.59 -1.43 -6.35
CA ALA A 252 -7.70 -0.63 -6.84
C ALA A 252 -7.30 0.84 -7.10
N HIS A 253 -6.62 1.46 -6.15
CA HIS A 253 -6.23 2.87 -6.27
C HIS A 253 -5.27 3.12 -7.44
N ILE A 254 -4.29 2.24 -7.60
CA ILE A 254 -3.27 2.32 -8.65
C ILE A 254 -3.90 2.11 -10.04
N ILE A 255 -4.74 1.07 -10.17
CA ILE A 255 -5.42 0.75 -11.43
C ILE A 255 -6.39 1.87 -11.82
N GLN A 256 -7.14 2.44 -10.89
CA GLN A 256 -8.04 3.55 -11.16
C GLN A 256 -7.28 4.79 -11.66
N ALA A 257 -6.14 5.11 -11.04
CA ALA A 257 -5.30 6.20 -11.52
C ALA A 257 -4.79 5.94 -12.95
N MET A 258 -4.30 4.74 -13.22
CA MET A 258 -3.86 4.32 -14.56
C MET A 258 -5.01 4.37 -15.58
N ASN A 259 -6.19 3.89 -15.22
CA ASN A 259 -7.37 3.91 -16.07
C ASN A 259 -7.74 5.35 -16.45
N GLY A 260 -7.78 6.27 -15.46
CA GLY A 260 -8.09 7.68 -15.71
C GLY A 260 -7.09 8.37 -16.62
N ILE A 261 -5.79 8.11 -16.44
CA ILE A 261 -4.73 8.64 -17.32
C ILE A 261 -4.86 8.05 -18.73
N THR A 262 -5.12 6.75 -18.84
CA THR A 262 -5.27 6.09 -20.16
C THR A 262 -6.50 6.61 -20.92
N ILE A 263 -7.60 6.86 -20.22
CA ILE A 263 -8.81 7.48 -20.79
C ILE A 263 -8.48 8.90 -21.27
N LEU A 264 -7.80 9.70 -20.45
CA LEU A 264 -7.40 11.06 -20.85
C LEU A 264 -6.51 11.04 -22.10
N ASP A 265 -5.49 10.15 -22.15
CA ASP A 265 -4.61 9.98 -23.30
C ASP A 265 -5.43 9.65 -24.56
N TYR A 266 -6.34 8.68 -24.48
CA TYR A 266 -7.22 8.33 -25.60
C TYR A 266 -8.11 9.50 -26.03
N MET A 267 -8.75 10.19 -25.11
CA MET A 267 -9.63 11.30 -25.43
C MET A 267 -8.89 12.46 -26.08
N LEU A 268 -7.66 12.72 -25.71
CA LEU A 268 -6.82 13.76 -26.31
C LEU A 268 -6.31 13.41 -27.72
N THR A 269 -6.49 12.17 -28.21
CA THR A 269 -6.22 11.82 -29.61
C THR A 269 -7.34 12.28 -30.54
N ARG A 270 -8.54 12.57 -30.01
CA ARG A 270 -9.70 12.98 -30.79
C ARG A 270 -9.52 14.40 -31.33
N GLU A 271 -9.91 14.63 -32.57
CA GLU A 271 -9.81 15.92 -33.25
C GLU A 271 -10.82 16.95 -32.72
N ASP A 272 -11.94 16.48 -32.19
CA ASP A 272 -13.03 17.29 -31.64
C ASP A 272 -12.82 17.70 -30.16
N VAL A 273 -11.69 17.35 -29.55
CA VAL A 273 -11.31 17.76 -28.18
C VAL A 273 -10.42 19.00 -28.20
N ASP A 274 -10.78 19.98 -27.37
CA ASP A 274 -9.94 21.14 -27.07
C ASP A 274 -9.01 20.81 -25.89
N ARG A 275 -7.73 20.68 -26.17
CA ARG A 275 -6.69 20.30 -25.19
C ARG A 275 -6.45 21.37 -24.11
N GLU A 276 -6.87 22.61 -24.35
CA GLU A 276 -6.73 23.71 -23.38
C GLU A 276 -7.95 23.81 -22.44
N ARG A 277 -9.02 23.05 -22.68
CA ARG A 277 -10.24 23.03 -21.88
C ARG A 277 -10.53 21.62 -21.37
N VAL A 278 -9.65 21.10 -20.49
CA VAL A 278 -9.76 19.75 -19.91
C VAL A 278 -10.06 19.86 -18.42
N GLY A 279 -11.15 19.26 -17.97
CA GLY A 279 -11.58 19.26 -16.59
C GLY A 279 -11.83 17.86 -16.02
N ALA A 280 -11.97 17.80 -14.69
CA ALA A 280 -12.40 16.60 -14.00
C ALA A 280 -13.46 16.94 -12.94
N THR A 281 -14.42 16.04 -12.72
CA THR A 281 -15.42 16.12 -11.65
C THR A 281 -15.88 14.73 -11.25
N GLY A 282 -16.27 14.56 -10.01
CA GLY A 282 -16.85 13.32 -9.52
C GLY A 282 -17.35 13.47 -8.10
N GLY A 283 -18.29 12.63 -7.70
CA GLY A 283 -18.82 12.62 -6.33
C GLY A 283 -18.24 11.49 -5.52
N SER A 284 -18.00 11.70 -4.21
CA SER A 284 -17.51 10.65 -3.30
C SER A 284 -16.21 10.01 -3.81
N GLY A 285 -16.14 8.71 -3.99
CA GLY A 285 -14.98 8.03 -4.61
C GLY A 285 -14.60 8.57 -5.99
N GLY A 286 -15.55 9.07 -6.77
CA GLY A 286 -15.27 9.81 -8.00
C GLY A 286 -14.60 11.16 -7.75
N GLY A 287 -14.93 11.82 -6.64
CA GLY A 287 -14.26 13.03 -6.18
C GLY A 287 -12.81 12.79 -5.79
N SER A 288 -12.52 11.70 -5.08
CA SER A 288 -11.14 11.32 -4.74
C SER A 288 -10.31 11.04 -5.99
N GLN A 289 -10.91 10.39 -7.00
CA GLN A 289 -10.25 10.16 -8.29
C GLN A 289 -10.02 11.47 -9.07
N ALA A 290 -10.98 12.39 -9.05
CA ALA A 290 -10.81 13.71 -9.69
C ALA A 290 -9.66 14.49 -9.05
N ILE A 291 -9.54 14.45 -7.71
CA ILE A 291 -8.39 15.02 -6.98
C ILE A 291 -7.09 14.37 -7.45
N LEU A 292 -6.98 13.04 -7.35
CA LEU A 292 -5.75 12.31 -7.66
C LEU A 292 -5.31 12.52 -9.11
N LEU A 293 -6.23 12.42 -10.08
CA LEU A 293 -5.92 12.61 -11.50
C LEU A 293 -5.39 14.02 -11.77
N SER A 294 -5.96 15.04 -11.13
CA SER A 294 -5.51 16.44 -11.29
C SER A 294 -4.12 16.71 -10.71
N VAL A 295 -3.71 15.90 -9.74
CA VAL A 295 -2.36 15.94 -9.12
C VAL A 295 -1.35 15.20 -10.00
N LEU A 296 -1.74 14.07 -10.58
CA LEU A 296 -0.88 13.23 -11.40
C LEU A 296 -0.66 13.77 -12.81
N ASP A 297 -1.57 14.64 -13.31
CA ASP A 297 -1.58 15.05 -14.70
C ASP A 297 -1.88 16.55 -14.86
N GLU A 298 -0.89 17.28 -15.38
CA GLU A 298 -0.96 18.74 -15.53
C GLU A 298 -1.87 19.20 -16.69
N ARG A 299 -2.35 18.28 -17.50
CA ARG A 299 -3.28 18.59 -18.62
C ARG A 299 -4.66 19.01 -18.13
N TYR A 300 -5.05 18.68 -16.90
CA TYR A 300 -6.26 19.21 -16.30
C TYR A 300 -6.15 20.71 -16.01
N LYS A 301 -7.15 21.48 -16.45
CA LYS A 301 -7.20 22.96 -16.33
C LYS A 301 -8.24 23.44 -15.34
N ALA A 302 -9.24 22.62 -15.01
CA ALA A 302 -10.26 22.90 -13.99
C ALA A 302 -10.73 21.60 -13.32
N VAL A 303 -10.99 21.65 -12.02
CA VAL A 303 -11.41 20.45 -11.26
C VAL A 303 -12.53 20.81 -10.28
N ALA A 304 -13.52 19.92 -10.16
CA ALA A 304 -14.66 20.09 -9.27
C ALA A 304 -14.94 18.79 -8.48
N PRO A 305 -14.21 18.47 -7.39
CA PRO A 305 -14.58 17.38 -6.49
C PRO A 305 -15.84 17.70 -5.70
N VAL A 306 -16.76 16.74 -5.61
CA VAL A 306 -18.07 16.88 -4.98
C VAL A 306 -18.19 15.89 -3.83
N VAL A 307 -18.58 16.37 -2.64
CA VAL A 307 -18.79 15.61 -1.39
C VAL A 307 -17.68 14.61 -1.08
N MET A 308 -16.43 15.07 -1.20
CA MET A 308 -15.27 14.21 -0.96
C MET A 308 -14.17 14.91 -0.17
N LEU A 309 -13.91 16.19 -0.37
CA LEU A 309 -12.77 16.86 0.25
C LEU A 309 -12.90 16.87 1.78
N ALA A 310 -11.90 16.32 2.46
CA ALA A 310 -11.75 16.44 3.92
C ALA A 310 -10.30 16.16 4.32
N SER A 311 -9.80 16.85 5.34
CA SER A 311 -8.47 16.64 5.91
C SER A 311 -8.42 15.47 6.90
N HIS A 312 -9.57 14.99 7.35
CA HIS A 312 -9.73 13.99 8.41
C HIS A 312 -10.39 12.68 7.95
N PHE A 313 -10.98 12.64 6.77
CA PHE A 313 -11.67 11.47 6.25
C PHE A 313 -10.71 10.59 5.46
N ASP A 314 -10.57 9.34 5.87
CA ASP A 314 -9.69 8.35 5.24
C ASP A 314 -10.47 7.30 4.40
N GLY A 315 -11.80 7.38 4.30
CA GLY A 315 -12.64 6.54 3.47
C GLY A 315 -12.76 5.07 3.89
N GLY A 316 -13.57 4.32 3.13
CA GLY A 316 -13.85 2.89 3.37
C GLY A 316 -13.09 1.93 2.46
N CYS A 317 -12.31 2.44 1.51
CA CYS A 317 -11.50 1.67 0.56
C CYS A 317 -10.18 2.39 0.27
N PRO A 318 -9.19 1.73 -0.35
CA PRO A 318 -7.91 2.34 -0.67
C PRO A 318 -8.01 3.61 -1.52
N CYS A 319 -8.95 3.67 -2.47
CA CYS A 319 -9.10 4.83 -3.35
C CYS A 319 -9.63 6.08 -2.64
N GLU A 320 -10.40 5.94 -1.56
CA GLU A 320 -10.88 7.06 -0.73
C GLU A 320 -9.95 7.35 0.44
N SER A 321 -9.39 6.32 1.08
CA SER A 321 -8.38 6.50 2.13
C SER A 321 -7.10 7.15 1.62
N GLY A 322 -6.88 7.08 0.29
CA GLY A 322 -5.71 7.65 -0.35
C GLY A 322 -4.42 6.86 -0.14
N MET A 323 -4.49 5.65 0.41
CA MET A 323 -3.31 4.79 0.56
C MET A 323 -2.86 4.24 -0.80
N PRO A 324 -1.55 4.23 -1.13
CA PRO A 324 -0.41 4.68 -0.31
C PRO A 324 -0.05 6.18 -0.46
N VAL A 325 -0.81 6.95 -1.23
CA VAL A 325 -0.54 8.35 -1.55
C VAL A 325 -0.42 9.24 -0.30
N THR A 326 -1.27 9.00 0.70
CA THR A 326 -1.27 9.75 1.96
C THR A 326 0.00 9.60 2.79
N LEU A 327 0.88 8.64 2.45
CA LEU A 327 2.19 8.48 3.10
C LEU A 327 3.27 9.39 2.52
N SER A 328 3.00 10.05 1.41
CA SER A 328 4.00 10.87 0.70
C SER A 328 4.52 12.02 1.54
N CYS A 329 5.83 12.28 1.43
CA CYS A 329 6.55 13.36 2.11
C CYS A 329 6.34 13.41 3.63
N GLY A 330 6.23 12.24 4.28
CA GLY A 330 6.03 12.12 5.72
C GLY A 330 4.58 12.31 6.18
N GLY A 331 3.64 12.25 5.25
CA GLY A 331 2.20 12.35 5.47
C GLY A 331 1.56 13.52 4.74
N THR A 332 0.42 13.25 4.12
CA THR A 332 -0.42 14.23 3.41
C THR A 332 -1.90 13.86 3.57
N ASN A 333 -2.80 14.69 3.04
CA ASN A 333 -4.23 14.44 2.99
C ASN A 333 -4.85 15.02 1.71
N ASN A 334 -6.14 14.77 1.50
CA ASN A 334 -6.85 15.22 0.30
C ASN A 334 -6.81 16.75 0.11
N ALA A 335 -6.80 17.53 1.20
CA ALA A 335 -6.76 18.99 1.10
C ALA A 335 -5.38 19.49 0.64
N GLU A 336 -4.27 18.91 1.16
CA GLU A 336 -2.94 19.25 0.67
C GLU A 336 -2.72 18.76 -0.77
N LEU A 337 -3.21 17.58 -1.10
CA LEU A 337 -3.10 17.06 -2.46
C LEU A 337 -3.79 17.97 -3.47
N ILE A 338 -5.05 18.36 -3.24
CA ILE A 338 -5.74 19.24 -4.19
C ILE A 338 -5.18 20.67 -4.19
N ALA A 339 -4.57 21.13 -3.10
CA ALA A 339 -3.87 22.42 -3.06
C ALA A 339 -2.74 22.50 -4.10
N MET A 340 -2.14 21.36 -4.50
CA MET A 340 -1.15 21.30 -5.59
C MET A 340 -1.71 21.76 -6.92
N PHE A 341 -3.04 21.79 -7.07
CA PHE A 341 -3.71 22.26 -8.28
C PHE A 341 -3.61 23.79 -8.46
N ALA A 342 -3.33 24.56 -7.38
CA ALA A 342 -3.12 26.00 -7.46
C ALA A 342 -2.07 26.37 -8.52
N PRO A 343 -2.29 27.46 -9.29
CA PRO A 343 -3.37 28.45 -9.21
C PRO A 343 -4.59 28.16 -10.14
N ARG A 344 -4.72 26.95 -10.68
CA ARG A 344 -5.78 26.59 -11.64
C ARG A 344 -7.17 26.61 -10.97
N PRO A 345 -8.26 26.88 -11.74
CA PRO A 345 -9.62 26.92 -11.23
C PRO A 345 -10.04 25.63 -10.51
N LEU A 346 -10.48 25.76 -9.27
CA LEU A 346 -10.95 24.68 -8.42
C LEU A 346 -12.29 25.03 -7.79
N LEU A 347 -13.28 24.16 -7.93
CA LEU A 347 -14.54 24.21 -7.19
C LEU A 347 -14.59 23.04 -6.20
N VAL A 348 -14.75 23.30 -4.93
CA VAL A 348 -15.09 22.30 -3.91
C VAL A 348 -16.56 22.37 -3.61
N VAL A 349 -17.30 21.29 -3.84
CA VAL A 349 -18.72 21.19 -3.45
C VAL A 349 -18.81 20.31 -2.20
N SER A 350 -19.43 20.86 -1.15
CA SER A 350 -19.54 20.21 0.16
C SER A 350 -20.97 20.27 0.69
N ASP A 351 -21.30 19.44 1.66
CA ASP A 351 -22.61 19.46 2.33
C ASP A 351 -22.50 19.38 3.86
N GLY A 352 -23.59 19.62 4.56
CA GLY A 352 -23.60 19.71 6.02
C GLY A 352 -23.89 18.38 6.73
N LYS A 353 -24.27 17.33 6.01
CA LYS A 353 -24.68 16.05 6.62
C LYS A 353 -23.75 14.88 6.29
N ASP A 354 -22.53 15.17 5.86
CA ASP A 354 -21.45 14.20 5.69
C ASP A 354 -20.12 14.74 6.24
N TRP A 355 -19.03 14.06 5.97
CA TRP A 355 -17.67 14.45 6.41
C TRP A 355 -17.16 15.73 5.76
N THR A 356 -17.81 16.25 4.73
CA THR A 356 -17.43 17.52 4.09
C THR A 356 -18.05 18.74 4.78
N ALA A 357 -18.78 18.54 5.88
CA ALA A 357 -19.35 19.62 6.69
C ALA A 357 -18.30 20.59 7.26
N SER A 358 -17.06 20.11 7.45
CA SER A 358 -15.93 20.93 7.92
C SER A 358 -15.35 21.86 6.85
N VAL A 359 -15.58 21.59 5.57
CA VAL A 359 -14.92 22.28 4.45
C VAL A 359 -14.99 23.80 4.54
N PRO A 360 -16.12 24.45 4.82
CA PRO A 360 -16.19 25.91 4.86
C PRO A 360 -15.31 26.54 5.94
N ALA A 361 -15.14 25.84 7.06
CA ALA A 361 -14.42 26.37 8.23
C ALA A 361 -12.96 25.90 8.29
N LEU A 362 -12.60 24.82 7.63
CA LEU A 362 -11.31 24.16 7.81
C LEU A 362 -10.53 24.01 6.50
N GLU A 363 -11.00 23.21 5.55
CA GLU A 363 -10.25 22.89 4.35
C GLU A 363 -10.24 24.05 3.33
N TYR A 364 -11.36 24.77 3.19
CA TYR A 364 -11.44 25.88 2.25
C TYR A 364 -10.53 27.07 2.62
N PRO A 365 -10.49 27.56 3.87
CA PRO A 365 -9.50 28.58 4.28
C PRO A 365 -8.05 28.14 4.05
N TYR A 366 -7.75 26.87 4.30
CA TYR A 366 -6.43 26.31 4.01
C TYR A 366 -6.09 26.40 2.52
N LEU A 367 -7.02 26.01 1.64
CA LEU A 367 -6.83 26.12 0.19
C LEU A 367 -6.65 27.59 -0.25
N GLN A 368 -7.46 28.50 0.30
CA GLN A 368 -7.35 29.94 -0.01
C GLN A 368 -5.96 30.49 0.34
N ASN A 369 -5.37 30.08 1.48
CA ASN A 369 -4.03 30.48 1.88
C ASN A 369 -2.97 30.01 0.87
N ILE A 370 -3.08 28.77 0.35
CA ILE A 370 -2.16 28.26 -0.68
C ILE A 370 -2.35 29.01 -2.00
N TYR A 371 -3.60 29.24 -2.41
CA TYR A 371 -3.90 29.98 -3.65
C TYR A 371 -3.43 31.45 -3.55
N ALA A 372 -3.45 32.04 -2.37
CA ALA A 372 -2.94 33.40 -2.14
C ALA A 372 -1.41 33.51 -2.39
N PHE A 373 -0.64 32.42 -2.27
CA PHE A 373 0.78 32.42 -2.67
C PHE A 373 0.98 32.73 -4.16
N TYR A 374 -0.07 32.55 -4.98
CA TYR A 374 -0.06 32.78 -6.44
C TYR A 374 -0.86 34.01 -6.84
N ASP A 375 -1.33 34.83 -5.89
CA ASP A 375 -2.27 35.95 -6.13
C ASP A 375 -3.55 35.50 -6.87
N ALA A 376 -4.05 34.30 -6.54
CA ALA A 376 -5.13 33.62 -7.24
C ALA A 376 -6.18 33.03 -6.27
N ALA A 377 -6.39 33.64 -5.11
CA ALA A 377 -7.34 33.15 -4.10
C ALA A 377 -8.77 33.02 -4.63
N GLU A 378 -9.14 33.81 -5.63
CA GLU A 378 -10.46 33.77 -6.31
C GLU A 378 -10.64 32.55 -7.22
N ASN A 379 -9.55 31.87 -7.59
CA ASN A 379 -9.61 30.68 -8.43
C ASN A 379 -10.02 29.43 -7.66
N VAL A 380 -10.03 29.46 -6.32
CA VAL A 380 -10.60 28.42 -5.50
C VAL A 380 -11.94 28.84 -4.92
N GLN A 381 -12.97 28.02 -5.11
CA GLN A 381 -14.33 28.28 -4.68
C GLN A 381 -14.86 27.12 -3.84
N ASN A 382 -15.68 27.41 -2.85
CA ASN A 382 -16.48 26.42 -2.13
C ASN A 382 -17.96 26.75 -2.25
N VAL A 383 -18.75 25.78 -2.72
CA VAL A 383 -20.21 25.83 -2.66
C VAL A 383 -20.65 24.78 -1.64
N HIS A 384 -21.27 25.24 -0.55
CA HIS A 384 -21.67 24.42 0.57
C HIS A 384 -23.19 24.35 0.71
N PHE A 385 -23.72 23.14 0.91
CA PHE A 385 -25.14 22.88 1.11
C PHE A 385 -25.40 22.33 2.52
N PRO A 386 -25.62 23.20 3.53
CA PRO A 386 -25.64 22.78 4.94
C PRO A 386 -26.77 21.82 5.29
N GLU A 387 -27.88 21.86 4.55
CA GLU A 387 -29.04 21.00 4.80
C GLU A 387 -29.08 19.73 3.95
N GLU A 388 -28.15 19.58 3.02
CA GLU A 388 -28.06 18.40 2.13
C GLU A 388 -27.15 17.31 2.71
N GLY A 389 -27.33 16.09 2.24
CA GLY A 389 -26.56 14.92 2.61
C GLY A 389 -25.70 14.41 1.45
N HIS A 390 -25.06 13.25 1.68
CA HIS A 390 -24.08 12.66 0.79
C HIS A 390 -24.70 12.13 -0.51
N ASP A 391 -24.87 13.01 -1.47
CA ASP A 391 -25.36 12.70 -2.82
C ASP A 391 -24.72 13.62 -3.88
N PHE A 392 -25.09 13.42 -5.13
CA PHE A 392 -24.82 14.36 -6.21
C PHE A 392 -26.13 14.93 -6.74
N GLY A 393 -26.93 15.49 -5.81
CA GLY A 393 -28.25 16.08 -6.05
C GLY A 393 -28.23 17.24 -7.02
N ILE A 394 -29.42 17.71 -7.39
CA ILE A 394 -29.62 18.75 -8.43
C ILE A 394 -28.86 20.05 -8.13
N ASN A 395 -28.80 20.47 -6.85
CA ASN A 395 -28.15 21.72 -6.48
C ASN A 395 -26.63 21.60 -6.65
N LYS A 396 -26.04 20.46 -6.26
CA LYS A 396 -24.62 20.15 -6.44
C LYS A 396 -24.27 20.03 -7.93
N ARG A 397 -25.10 19.37 -8.74
CA ARG A 397 -24.93 19.32 -10.20
C ARG A 397 -24.96 20.72 -10.81
N LYS A 398 -25.93 21.58 -10.38
CA LYS A 398 -26.02 22.95 -10.87
C LYS A 398 -24.75 23.76 -10.57
N ALA A 399 -24.19 23.65 -9.35
CA ALA A 399 -22.91 24.28 -9.00
C ALA A 399 -21.78 23.85 -9.96
N VAL A 400 -21.70 22.58 -10.30
CA VAL A 400 -20.72 22.04 -11.25
C VAL A 400 -20.97 22.54 -12.67
N TYR A 401 -22.22 22.62 -13.13
CA TYR A 401 -22.57 23.18 -14.44
C TYR A 401 -22.15 24.65 -14.54
N ASP A 402 -22.51 25.44 -13.54
CA ASP A 402 -22.17 26.87 -13.49
C ASP A 402 -20.65 27.10 -13.49
N PHE A 403 -19.91 26.30 -12.75
CA PHE A 403 -18.45 26.36 -12.70
C PHE A 403 -17.83 26.06 -14.07
N PHE A 404 -18.14 24.91 -14.69
CA PHE A 404 -17.56 24.59 -15.99
C PHE A 404 -18.06 25.52 -17.11
N ALA A 405 -19.31 26.02 -17.02
CA ALA A 405 -19.79 27.02 -17.95
C ALA A 405 -18.99 28.31 -17.88
N ALA A 406 -18.63 28.75 -16.67
CA ALA A 406 -17.77 29.93 -16.48
C ALA A 406 -16.35 29.71 -16.98
N VAL A 407 -15.71 28.59 -16.58
CA VAL A 407 -14.29 28.33 -16.88
C VAL A 407 -14.07 27.92 -18.34
N PHE A 408 -14.97 27.15 -18.93
CA PHE A 408 -14.81 26.61 -20.28
C PHE A 408 -15.72 27.27 -21.32
N SER A 409 -16.46 28.33 -20.94
CA SER A 409 -17.38 29.04 -21.80
C SER A 409 -18.44 28.12 -22.44
N LEU A 410 -19.08 27.26 -21.61
CA LEU A 410 -20.14 26.40 -22.05
C LEU A 410 -21.47 27.19 -22.18
N ASP A 411 -22.36 26.72 -23.05
CA ASP A 411 -23.65 27.37 -23.31
C ASP A 411 -24.65 27.09 -22.18
N ARG A 412 -24.85 28.05 -21.29
CA ARG A 412 -25.82 27.97 -20.18
C ARG A 412 -27.27 27.90 -20.64
N SER A 413 -27.59 28.37 -21.83
CA SER A 413 -28.97 28.31 -22.35
C SER A 413 -29.44 26.87 -22.59
N MET A 414 -28.49 25.94 -22.73
CA MET A 414 -28.72 24.50 -22.91
C MET A 414 -28.81 23.72 -21.60
N LEU A 415 -28.71 24.40 -20.45
CA LEU A 415 -28.81 23.77 -19.12
C LEU A 415 -30.27 23.40 -18.84
N ASN A 416 -30.62 22.19 -19.20
CA ASN A 416 -31.93 21.61 -18.91
C ASN A 416 -31.80 20.08 -18.82
N GLU A 417 -31.86 19.54 -17.60
CA GLU A 417 -31.76 18.12 -17.35
C GLU A 417 -32.92 17.30 -17.89
N SER A 418 -34.14 17.91 -18.03
CA SER A 418 -35.31 17.19 -18.53
C SER A 418 -35.20 16.77 -20.00
N ASN A 419 -34.23 17.34 -20.73
CA ASN A 419 -33.94 16.98 -22.12
C ASN A 419 -32.91 15.84 -22.23
N VAL A 420 -32.40 15.35 -21.12
CA VAL A 420 -31.48 14.19 -21.09
C VAL A 420 -32.30 12.92 -20.98
N ARG A 421 -32.09 12.02 -21.93
CA ARG A 421 -32.68 10.69 -21.88
C ARG A 421 -31.86 9.77 -21.02
N ILE A 422 -32.48 9.16 -20.02
CA ILE A 422 -31.89 8.10 -19.22
C ILE A 422 -31.96 6.79 -19.98
N GLU A 423 -30.83 6.21 -20.24
CA GLU A 423 -30.72 4.89 -20.90
C GLU A 423 -30.69 3.78 -19.82
N PRO A 424 -31.31 2.62 -20.10
CA PRO A 424 -31.18 1.47 -19.22
C PRO A 424 -29.73 0.95 -19.18
N GLU A 425 -29.36 0.29 -18.09
CA GLU A 425 -28.02 -0.21 -17.85
C GLU A 425 -27.45 -1.04 -19.02
N ASP A 426 -28.28 -1.94 -19.59
CA ASP A 426 -27.86 -2.83 -20.69
C ASP A 426 -27.44 -2.05 -21.97
N GLU A 427 -28.00 -0.86 -22.21
CA GLU A 427 -27.60 0.01 -23.33
C GLU A 427 -26.25 0.70 -23.10
N LEU A 428 -25.82 0.82 -21.86
CA LEU A 428 -24.56 1.46 -21.48
C LEU A 428 -23.40 0.47 -21.32
N LYS A 429 -23.66 -0.83 -21.31
CA LYS A 429 -22.65 -1.88 -21.29
C LYS A 429 -22.04 -2.12 -22.68
N ILE A 430 -20.75 -2.40 -22.72
CA ILE A 430 -20.04 -2.71 -23.97
C ILE A 430 -19.65 -4.17 -24.06
N PHE A 431 -19.51 -4.84 -22.90
CA PHE A 431 -19.13 -6.25 -22.84
C PHE A 431 -20.33 -7.21 -22.66
N GLY A 432 -21.57 -6.70 -22.84
CA GLY A 432 -22.78 -7.46 -22.65
C GLY A 432 -23.25 -7.52 -21.21
N LYS A 433 -24.37 -8.21 -21.00
CA LYS A 433 -25.03 -8.22 -19.70
C LYS A 433 -24.19 -8.87 -18.60
N GLU A 434 -23.56 -10.00 -18.94
CA GLU A 434 -22.76 -10.82 -18.02
C GLU A 434 -21.27 -10.84 -18.42
N GLY A 435 -20.82 -9.95 -19.29
CA GLY A 435 -19.46 -9.89 -19.78
C GLY A 435 -19.13 -10.94 -20.86
N GLU A 436 -20.14 -11.42 -21.55
CA GLU A 436 -20.01 -12.43 -22.62
C GLU A 436 -19.27 -11.93 -23.86
N LEU A 437 -19.15 -10.61 -24.03
CA LEU A 437 -18.47 -9.97 -25.16
C LEU A 437 -17.02 -9.57 -24.85
N TYR A 438 -16.47 -9.90 -23.69
CA TYR A 438 -15.06 -9.70 -23.43
C TYR A 438 -14.21 -10.50 -24.42
N PRO A 439 -13.08 -9.92 -24.90
CA PRO A 439 -12.12 -10.67 -25.71
C PRO A 439 -11.63 -11.95 -25.01
N GLU A 440 -11.31 -12.98 -25.79
CA GLU A 440 -10.88 -14.30 -25.27
C GLU A 440 -9.67 -14.20 -24.30
N HIS A 441 -8.75 -13.28 -24.58
CA HIS A 441 -7.57 -13.05 -23.73
C HIS A 441 -7.82 -12.18 -22.51
N ALA A 442 -9.06 -11.73 -22.28
CA ALA A 442 -9.37 -10.89 -21.15
C ALA A 442 -9.16 -11.61 -19.81
N ILE A 443 -8.61 -10.90 -18.85
CA ILE A 443 -8.54 -11.34 -17.45
C ILE A 443 -9.99 -11.52 -16.95
N ARG A 444 -10.28 -12.66 -16.31
CA ARG A 444 -11.64 -13.00 -15.85
C ARG A 444 -11.73 -13.24 -14.35
N SER A 445 -10.65 -13.00 -13.60
CA SER A 445 -10.67 -13.05 -12.15
C SER A 445 -9.60 -12.15 -11.53
N PHE A 446 -9.78 -11.82 -10.27
CA PHE A 446 -8.79 -11.05 -9.50
C PHE A 446 -7.51 -11.86 -9.27
N GLU A 447 -7.60 -13.18 -9.17
CA GLU A 447 -6.44 -14.07 -9.04
C GLU A 447 -5.52 -13.96 -10.26
N GLN A 448 -6.10 -14.01 -11.48
CA GLN A 448 -5.33 -13.83 -12.72
C GLN A 448 -4.64 -12.46 -12.77
N LEU A 449 -5.35 -11.41 -12.35
CA LEU A 449 -4.77 -10.07 -12.24
C LEU A 449 -3.66 -10.04 -11.20
N SER A 450 -3.86 -10.66 -10.04
CA SER A 450 -2.86 -10.73 -8.97
C SER A 450 -1.60 -11.47 -9.41
N GLU A 451 -1.73 -12.54 -10.20
CA GLU A 451 -0.56 -13.23 -10.78
C GLU A 451 0.23 -12.32 -11.72
N TYR A 452 -0.45 -11.51 -12.53
CA TYR A 452 0.21 -10.52 -13.38
C TYR A 452 1.05 -9.53 -12.57
N PHE A 453 0.51 -9.05 -11.45
CA PHE A 453 1.22 -8.13 -10.54
C PHE A 453 2.31 -8.84 -9.74
N ASN A 454 2.08 -10.05 -9.25
CA ASN A 454 3.05 -10.81 -8.45
C ASN A 454 4.32 -11.20 -9.24
N LYS A 455 4.25 -11.19 -10.57
CA LYS A 455 5.41 -11.46 -11.44
C LYS A 455 6.36 -10.25 -11.61
N GLY A 456 6.25 -9.18 -10.84
CA GLY A 456 7.25 -8.14 -10.89
C GLY A 456 7.03 -6.85 -10.11
N LEU A 457 5.99 -6.08 -10.32
CA LEU A 457 5.93 -4.70 -9.84
C LEU A 457 5.21 -4.53 -8.49
N TYR A 458 4.18 -5.28 -8.28
CA TYR A 458 3.30 -5.11 -7.13
C TYR A 458 3.87 -5.72 -5.84
N ALA A 459 4.60 -6.83 -5.97
CA ALA A 459 5.33 -7.40 -4.85
C ALA A 459 6.36 -6.40 -4.29
N ASP A 460 7.00 -5.63 -5.17
CA ASP A 460 7.95 -4.60 -4.75
C ASP A 460 7.25 -3.42 -4.07
N LEU A 461 6.10 -2.96 -4.58
CA LEU A 461 5.33 -1.89 -3.96
C LEU A 461 4.80 -2.26 -2.57
N LEU A 462 4.21 -3.44 -2.41
CA LEU A 462 3.77 -3.93 -1.10
C LEU A 462 4.96 -4.12 -0.14
N SER A 463 6.09 -4.55 -0.67
CA SER A 463 7.33 -4.66 0.07
C SER A 463 7.83 -3.28 0.50
N ASP A 464 7.77 -2.27 -0.37
CA ASP A 464 8.16 -0.88 -0.06
C ASP A 464 7.31 -0.30 1.06
N LEU A 465 5.98 -0.45 1.01
CA LEU A 465 5.07 -0.03 2.07
C LEU A 465 5.36 -0.73 3.41
N SER A 466 5.69 -2.02 3.36
CA SER A 466 6.08 -2.78 4.55
C SER A 466 7.40 -2.27 5.14
N ILE A 467 8.38 -1.96 4.29
CA ILE A 467 9.67 -1.41 4.68
C ILE A 467 9.49 -0.02 5.30
N GLU A 468 8.68 0.84 4.70
CA GLU A 468 8.40 2.19 5.21
C GLU A 468 7.75 2.16 6.59
N LYS A 469 6.69 1.36 6.77
CA LYS A 469 6.04 1.15 8.05
C LYS A 469 7.02 0.63 9.12
N LYS A 470 7.92 -0.27 8.71
CA LYS A 470 8.96 -0.83 9.57
C LYS A 470 9.95 0.24 10.00
N ALA A 471 10.46 1.04 9.06
CA ALA A 471 11.37 2.16 9.35
C ALA A 471 10.73 3.17 10.29
N ALA A 472 9.50 3.61 10.00
CA ALA A 472 8.75 4.55 10.83
C ALA A 472 8.55 4.02 12.27
N GLY A 473 8.19 2.74 12.43
CA GLY A 473 8.04 2.11 13.74
C GLY A 473 9.37 2.04 14.53
N TRP A 474 10.48 1.80 13.84
CA TRP A 474 11.80 1.78 14.48
C TRP A 474 12.22 3.16 14.95
N VAL A 475 12.07 4.19 14.11
CA VAL A 475 12.41 5.58 14.45
C VAL A 475 11.51 6.11 15.57
N ALA A 476 10.22 5.82 15.54
CA ALA A 476 9.28 6.21 16.59
C ALA A 476 9.71 5.65 17.97
N SER A 477 10.27 4.44 18.01
CA SER A 477 10.75 3.83 19.26
C SER A 477 11.95 4.52 19.89
N LEU A 478 12.62 5.45 19.18
CA LEU A 478 13.76 6.22 19.69
C LEU A 478 13.35 7.47 20.50
N GLY A 479 12.07 7.87 20.46
CA GLY A 479 11.54 9.00 21.22
C GLY A 479 12.14 10.35 20.85
N LEU A 480 12.54 10.55 19.60
CA LEU A 480 13.19 11.77 19.12
C LEU A 480 12.21 12.95 19.09
N GLN A 481 12.68 14.13 19.51
CA GLN A 481 11.85 15.34 19.58
C GLN A 481 11.89 16.18 18.29
N ARG A 482 13.01 16.16 17.57
CA ARG A 482 13.18 16.93 16.34
C ARG A 482 12.57 16.20 15.14
N LYS A 483 11.56 16.80 14.53
CA LYS A 483 10.85 16.22 13.38
C LYS A 483 11.76 16.01 12.17
N GLU A 484 12.74 16.89 11.97
CA GLU A 484 13.73 16.78 10.90
C GLU A 484 14.58 15.51 11.04
N ASP A 485 15.01 15.19 12.27
CA ASP A 485 15.76 13.97 12.56
C ASP A 485 14.90 12.71 12.33
N VAL A 486 13.63 12.75 12.74
CA VAL A 486 12.66 11.67 12.50
C VAL A 486 12.48 11.43 11.00
N SER A 487 12.24 12.48 10.22
CA SER A 487 12.06 12.37 8.76
C SER A 487 13.33 11.86 8.07
N HIS A 488 14.49 12.41 8.45
CA HIS A 488 15.78 11.99 7.91
C HIS A 488 16.06 10.51 8.18
N LEU A 489 15.85 10.06 9.41
CA LEU A 489 16.12 8.67 9.79
C LEU A 489 15.12 7.69 9.16
N ASN A 490 13.86 8.08 9.03
CA ASN A 490 12.87 7.27 8.30
C ASN A 490 13.33 7.03 6.86
N THR A 491 13.70 8.08 6.15
CA THR A 491 14.21 8.00 4.78
C THR A 491 15.49 7.18 4.68
N LEU A 492 16.40 7.37 5.63
CA LEU A 492 17.70 6.68 5.66
C LEU A 492 17.52 5.16 5.84
N ILE A 493 16.73 4.75 6.82
CA ILE A 493 16.47 3.34 7.12
C ILE A 493 15.64 2.69 6.00
N TYR A 494 14.63 3.41 5.49
CA TYR A 494 13.85 2.96 4.35
C TYR A 494 14.75 2.66 3.13
N ASN A 495 15.59 3.61 2.75
CA ASN A 495 16.47 3.47 1.60
C ASN A 495 17.45 2.30 1.75
N HIS A 496 17.97 2.08 2.94
CA HIS A 496 18.86 0.95 3.21
C HIS A 496 18.11 -0.40 3.10
N LEU A 497 16.98 -0.55 3.77
CA LEU A 497 16.19 -1.79 3.72
C LEU A 497 15.73 -2.10 2.28
N ARG A 498 15.37 -1.06 1.52
CA ARG A 498 15.01 -1.20 0.11
C ARG A 498 16.20 -1.64 -0.73
N ALA A 499 17.36 -1.01 -0.56
CA ALA A 499 18.58 -1.36 -1.29
C ALA A 499 18.99 -2.82 -1.05
N VAL A 500 18.95 -3.28 0.20
CA VAL A 500 19.25 -4.68 0.58
C VAL A 500 18.26 -5.64 -0.10
N ARG A 501 16.97 -5.32 -0.07
CA ARG A 501 15.93 -6.12 -0.74
C ARG A 501 16.15 -6.17 -2.26
N ASP A 502 16.35 -5.02 -2.88
CA ASP A 502 16.46 -4.90 -4.34
C ASP A 502 17.74 -5.59 -4.83
N TRP A 503 18.84 -5.46 -4.08
CA TRP A 503 20.07 -6.20 -4.39
C TRP A 503 19.82 -7.70 -4.38
N HIS A 504 19.28 -8.24 -3.30
CA HIS A 504 18.97 -9.66 -3.15
C HIS A 504 18.04 -10.19 -4.24
N ASN A 505 16.98 -9.44 -4.58
CA ASN A 505 16.04 -9.84 -5.60
C ASN A 505 16.65 -9.85 -7.01
N ASN A 506 17.57 -8.91 -7.30
CA ASN A 506 18.21 -8.78 -8.60
C ASN A 506 19.47 -9.67 -8.75
N HIS A 507 19.99 -10.22 -7.66
CA HIS A 507 21.16 -11.11 -7.64
C HIS A 507 20.80 -12.46 -7.00
N PRO A 508 19.93 -13.27 -7.65
CA PRO A 508 19.51 -14.56 -7.11
C PRO A 508 20.72 -15.49 -6.97
N PHE A 509 20.65 -16.45 -6.06
CA PHE A 509 21.72 -17.41 -5.80
C PHE A 509 22.24 -18.15 -7.05
N THR A 510 21.40 -18.23 -8.10
CA THR A 510 21.77 -18.83 -9.39
C THR A 510 22.84 -18.04 -10.16
N THR A 511 23.08 -16.78 -9.80
CA THR A 511 24.17 -15.96 -10.38
C THR A 511 25.54 -16.39 -9.85
N VAL A 512 25.60 -17.10 -8.73
CA VAL A 512 26.83 -17.65 -8.16
C VAL A 512 27.04 -19.07 -8.70
N PRO A 513 28.20 -19.40 -9.30
CA PRO A 513 28.47 -20.74 -9.79
C PRO A 513 28.37 -21.81 -8.71
N GLU A 514 28.07 -23.02 -9.10
CA GLU A 514 28.22 -24.18 -8.21
C GLU A 514 29.70 -24.38 -7.85
N GLY A 515 29.94 -24.82 -6.62
CA GLY A 515 31.31 -24.98 -6.10
C GLY A 515 31.34 -25.76 -4.80
N ILE A 516 32.52 -25.87 -4.23
CA ILE A 516 32.75 -26.53 -2.94
C ILE A 516 32.98 -25.46 -1.88
N ASN A 517 32.26 -25.54 -0.77
CA ASN A 517 32.52 -24.73 0.41
C ASN A 517 33.90 -25.09 1.00
N PRO A 518 34.87 -24.17 1.02
CA PRO A 518 36.25 -24.48 1.42
C PRO A 518 36.38 -24.87 2.90
N THR A 519 35.40 -24.46 3.72
CA THR A 519 35.40 -24.75 5.16
C THR A 519 34.88 -26.16 5.47
N THR A 520 33.85 -26.59 4.74
CA THR A 520 33.15 -27.85 5.01
C THR A 520 33.53 -28.96 4.04
N GLY A 521 34.15 -28.64 2.89
CA GLY A 521 34.44 -29.59 1.81
C GLY A 521 33.19 -30.13 1.10
N GLN A 522 31.98 -29.56 1.38
CA GLN A 522 30.72 -29.96 0.79
C GLN A 522 30.33 -29.02 -0.37
N PRO A 523 29.46 -29.42 -1.29
CA PRO A 523 28.89 -28.51 -2.28
C PRO A 523 28.29 -27.28 -1.60
N LEU A 524 28.43 -26.10 -2.25
CA LEU A 524 27.81 -24.87 -1.78
C LEU A 524 26.29 -25.05 -1.71
N SER A 525 25.72 -24.84 -0.55
CA SER A 525 24.27 -24.85 -0.36
C SER A 525 23.62 -23.64 -1.03
N LYS A 526 22.29 -23.66 -1.18
CA LYS A 526 21.55 -22.50 -1.63
C LYS A 526 21.86 -21.26 -0.74
N LEU A 527 21.88 -21.45 0.58
CA LEU A 527 22.21 -20.37 1.53
C LEU A 527 23.63 -19.84 1.33
N ASP A 528 24.62 -20.71 1.13
CA ASP A 528 26.01 -20.27 0.86
C ASP A 528 26.06 -19.39 -0.40
N ARG A 529 25.37 -19.80 -1.45
CA ARG A 529 25.32 -19.06 -2.72
C ARG A 529 24.53 -17.74 -2.59
N GLU A 530 23.44 -17.70 -1.80
CA GLU A 530 22.74 -16.45 -1.44
C GLU A 530 23.64 -15.50 -0.67
N MET A 531 24.39 -16.01 0.31
CA MET A 531 25.34 -15.21 1.10
C MET A 531 26.46 -14.62 0.23
N ILE A 532 26.97 -15.40 -0.73
CA ILE A 532 28.01 -14.94 -1.67
C ILE A 532 27.45 -13.84 -2.58
N ALA A 533 26.24 -14.03 -3.15
CA ALA A 533 25.59 -13.04 -4.02
C ALA A 533 25.34 -11.71 -3.27
N ASP A 534 24.82 -11.79 -2.05
CA ASP A 534 24.48 -10.60 -1.26
C ASP A 534 25.73 -9.91 -0.70
N SER A 535 26.82 -10.64 -0.42
CA SER A 535 28.09 -10.04 0.01
C SER A 535 28.77 -9.14 -1.03
N ALA A 536 28.33 -9.23 -2.30
CA ALA A 536 28.81 -8.38 -3.38
C ALA A 536 28.06 -7.03 -3.49
N MET A 537 27.11 -6.76 -2.58
CA MET A 537 26.43 -5.47 -2.53
C MET A 537 27.44 -4.33 -2.32
N PRO A 538 27.30 -3.18 -3.03
CA PRO A 538 28.23 -2.06 -2.88
C PRO A 538 28.30 -1.57 -1.43
N GLY A 539 29.52 -1.46 -0.88
CA GLY A 539 29.75 -1.02 0.51
C GLY A 539 29.20 0.36 0.85
N GLU A 540 29.00 1.21 -0.17
CA GLU A 540 28.36 2.52 -0.03
C GLU A 540 26.95 2.47 0.60
N VAL A 541 26.22 1.37 0.40
CA VAL A 541 24.87 1.18 0.97
C VAL A 541 24.99 1.11 2.50
N HIS A 542 25.91 0.31 3.00
CA HIS A 542 26.24 0.21 4.42
C HIS A 542 26.75 1.54 5.00
N GLU A 543 27.74 2.14 4.33
CA GLU A 543 28.37 3.38 4.79
C GLU A 543 27.39 4.55 4.88
N LYS A 544 26.48 4.68 3.93
CA LYS A 544 25.41 5.69 3.96
C LYS A 544 24.49 5.52 5.18
N LEU A 545 24.10 4.30 5.49
CA LEU A 545 23.31 4.03 6.70
C LEU A 545 24.09 4.39 7.96
N MET A 546 25.27 3.82 8.14
CA MET A 546 26.03 3.97 9.38
C MET A 546 26.45 5.43 9.64
N SER A 547 26.94 6.13 8.62
CA SER A 547 27.30 7.55 8.74
C SER A 547 26.06 8.43 9.00
N GLY A 548 24.94 8.13 8.34
CA GLY A 548 23.68 8.84 8.54
C GLY A 548 23.10 8.65 9.94
N LEU A 549 23.14 7.42 10.49
CA LEU A 549 22.72 7.15 11.85
C LEU A 549 23.61 7.90 12.87
N ARG A 550 24.92 7.79 12.76
CA ARG A 550 25.90 8.42 13.67
C ARG A 550 25.88 9.95 13.63
N ARG A 551 25.40 10.54 12.55
CA ARG A 551 25.24 12.01 12.45
C ARG A 551 24.13 12.55 13.34
N VAL A 552 23.11 11.75 13.64
CA VAL A 552 21.87 12.19 14.31
C VAL A 552 21.72 11.56 15.69
N LEU A 553 22.18 10.32 15.86
CA LEU A 553 21.94 9.48 17.03
C LEU A 553 23.18 9.31 17.90
N SER A 554 22.98 9.13 19.21
CA SER A 554 24.03 8.63 20.10
C SER A 554 24.37 7.16 19.76
N GLU A 555 25.56 6.68 20.13
CA GLU A 555 25.95 5.28 19.91
C GLU A 555 24.95 4.29 20.51
N GLN A 556 24.38 4.59 21.66
CA GLN A 556 23.34 3.75 22.28
C GLN A 556 22.08 3.66 21.41
N GLN A 557 21.66 4.77 20.80
CA GLN A 557 20.52 4.80 19.88
C GLN A 557 20.87 4.11 18.55
N VAL A 558 22.10 4.26 18.05
CA VAL A 558 22.58 3.51 16.87
C VAL A 558 22.47 2.01 17.14
N GLU A 559 23.00 1.54 18.27
CA GLU A 559 22.89 0.14 18.66
C GLU A 559 21.44 -0.35 18.73
N ALA A 560 20.54 0.48 19.30
CA ALA A 560 19.11 0.16 19.35
C ALA A 560 18.48 0.00 17.95
N VAL A 561 18.88 0.81 16.98
CA VAL A 561 18.44 0.66 15.57
C VAL A 561 18.99 -0.64 14.98
N LEU A 562 20.29 -0.91 15.12
CA LEU A 562 20.92 -2.14 14.60
C LEU A 562 20.31 -3.42 15.21
N ASP A 563 19.91 -3.37 16.47
CA ASP A 563 19.21 -4.47 17.12
C ASP A 563 17.83 -4.74 16.51
N LYS A 564 17.14 -3.71 15.98
CA LYS A 564 15.90 -3.91 15.23
C LYS A 564 16.13 -4.70 13.94
N TYR A 565 17.22 -4.46 13.23
CA TYR A 565 17.58 -5.23 12.03
C TYR A 565 17.77 -6.71 12.33
N THR A 566 18.40 -7.03 13.47
CA THR A 566 18.79 -8.40 13.84
C THR A 566 17.92 -9.02 14.93
N VAL A 567 16.80 -8.35 15.27
CA VAL A 567 15.78 -8.83 16.23
C VAL A 567 16.40 -9.16 17.61
N GLY A 568 17.34 -8.32 18.07
CA GLY A 568 17.97 -8.47 19.40
C GLY A 568 18.87 -9.70 19.54
N LYS A 569 19.44 -10.20 18.44
CA LYS A 569 20.30 -11.40 18.46
C LYS A 569 21.54 -11.25 19.32
N VAL A 570 22.09 -10.05 19.49
CA VAL A 570 23.26 -9.82 20.35
C VAL A 570 22.95 -10.23 21.79
N ASP A 571 21.92 -9.67 22.38
CA ASP A 571 21.50 -9.97 23.75
C ASP A 571 21.07 -11.43 23.92
N PHE A 572 20.33 -11.94 22.94
CA PHE A 572 19.90 -13.33 22.95
C PHE A 572 21.11 -14.28 23.00
N THR A 573 22.12 -14.06 22.14
CA THR A 573 23.29 -14.89 22.04
C THR A 573 24.21 -14.74 23.28
N MET A 574 24.36 -13.50 23.77
CA MET A 574 25.12 -13.21 24.99
C MET A 574 24.57 -13.93 26.22
N ARG A 575 23.23 -13.91 26.39
CA ARG A 575 22.56 -14.70 27.45
C ARG A 575 22.84 -16.18 27.30
N GLY A 576 22.95 -16.70 26.07
CA GLY A 576 23.34 -18.08 25.81
C GLY A 576 24.76 -18.38 26.33
N TYR A 577 25.73 -17.51 26.01
CA TYR A 577 27.11 -17.67 26.51
C TYR A 577 27.17 -17.61 28.03
N LYS A 578 26.48 -16.68 28.68
CA LYS A 578 26.42 -16.59 30.16
C LYS A 578 25.77 -17.83 30.81
N ALA A 579 24.81 -18.44 30.11
CA ALA A 579 24.18 -19.67 30.60
C ALA A 579 25.07 -20.91 30.44
N ILE A 580 25.89 -20.96 29.39
CA ILE A 580 26.86 -22.05 29.14
C ILE A 580 28.11 -21.90 30.01
N VAL A 581 28.58 -20.66 30.20
CA VAL A 581 29.80 -20.32 30.98
C VAL A 581 29.41 -19.28 32.04
N PRO A 582 28.86 -19.69 33.19
CA PRO A 582 28.36 -18.76 34.22
C PRO A 582 29.45 -17.92 34.88
N ASP A 583 30.71 -18.35 34.77
CA ASP A 583 31.91 -17.73 35.34
C ASP A 583 32.77 -17.00 34.29
N LEU A 584 32.13 -16.44 33.24
CA LEU A 584 32.85 -15.58 32.29
C LEU A 584 33.56 -14.45 33.01
N THR A 585 34.81 -14.21 32.65
CA THR A 585 35.53 -13.04 33.14
C THR A 585 35.02 -11.77 32.46
N PRO A 586 35.16 -10.56 33.05
CA PRO A 586 34.78 -9.31 32.42
C PRO A 586 35.41 -9.09 31.03
N GLU A 587 36.65 -9.57 30.85
CA GLU A 587 37.37 -9.47 29.58
C GLU A 587 36.80 -10.44 28.54
N GLU A 588 36.45 -11.67 28.92
CA GLU A 588 35.80 -12.64 28.06
C GLU A 588 34.41 -12.13 27.64
N GLU A 589 33.65 -11.59 28.59
CA GLU A 589 32.34 -10.99 28.31
C GLU A 589 32.45 -9.82 27.32
N ALA A 590 33.37 -8.89 27.52
CA ALA A 590 33.60 -7.75 26.65
C ALA A 590 34.02 -8.18 25.24
N THR A 591 34.88 -9.19 25.13
CA THR A 591 35.36 -9.70 23.83
C THR A 591 34.23 -10.42 23.06
N ILE A 592 33.48 -11.29 23.74
CA ILE A 592 32.31 -11.94 23.13
C ILE A 592 31.30 -10.90 22.65
N LEU A 593 30.99 -9.92 23.50
CA LEU A 593 30.06 -8.83 23.15
C LEU A 593 30.57 -8.05 21.93
N SER A 594 31.87 -7.77 21.84
CA SER A 594 32.48 -7.10 20.68
C SER A 594 32.28 -7.91 19.40
N TYR A 595 32.53 -9.23 19.43
CA TYR A 595 32.29 -10.09 18.27
C TYR A 595 30.82 -10.16 17.87
N LEU A 596 29.89 -10.22 18.83
CA LEU A 596 28.47 -10.24 18.55
C LEU A 596 27.96 -8.90 17.96
N LYS A 597 28.54 -7.76 18.41
CA LYS A 597 28.24 -6.45 17.81
C LYS A 597 28.77 -6.34 16.37
N GLN A 598 29.94 -6.89 16.09
CA GLN A 598 30.49 -7.00 14.73
C GLN A 598 29.59 -7.88 13.84
N ALA A 599 29.12 -9.02 14.37
CA ALA A 599 28.15 -9.87 13.67
C ALA A 599 26.86 -9.10 13.33
N ARG A 600 26.33 -8.32 14.27
CA ARG A 600 25.15 -7.49 14.08
C ARG A 600 25.37 -6.45 12.98
N GLU A 601 26.47 -5.69 13.04
CA GLU A 601 26.79 -4.65 12.06
C GLU A 601 26.94 -5.25 10.64
N GLN A 602 27.56 -6.40 10.50
CA GLN A 602 27.63 -7.10 9.21
C GLN A 602 26.28 -7.65 8.76
N ALA A 603 25.44 -8.11 9.68
CA ALA A 603 24.20 -8.81 9.37
C ALA A 603 23.07 -7.88 8.89
N ILE A 604 23.15 -6.55 9.12
CA ILE A 604 22.14 -5.60 8.67
C ILE A 604 22.01 -5.50 7.14
N ASP A 605 23.06 -5.88 6.43
CA ASP A 605 23.13 -5.84 4.96
C ASP A 605 22.55 -7.10 4.31
N TYR A 606 21.92 -7.98 5.09
CA TYR A 606 21.30 -9.20 4.60
C TYR A 606 19.78 -9.19 4.78
N LYS A 607 19.06 -9.71 3.78
CA LYS A 607 17.61 -9.57 3.67
C LYS A 607 16.81 -10.40 4.68
N ASN A 608 17.26 -11.64 4.98
CA ASN A 608 16.45 -12.61 5.69
C ASN A 608 17.12 -13.20 6.93
N MET A 609 16.30 -13.78 7.82
CA MET A 609 16.76 -14.31 9.10
C MET A 609 17.71 -15.51 8.98
N ASN A 610 17.67 -16.27 7.89
CA ASN A 610 18.60 -17.38 7.67
C ASN A 610 20.00 -16.84 7.42
N GLN A 611 20.12 -15.81 6.58
CA GLN A 611 21.38 -15.14 6.29
C GLN A 611 21.94 -14.43 7.53
N ILE A 612 21.09 -13.66 8.25
CA ILE A 612 21.46 -13.03 9.52
C ILE A 612 21.97 -14.07 10.52
N SER A 613 21.32 -15.23 10.60
CA SER A 613 21.74 -16.31 11.48
C SER A 613 23.07 -16.91 11.04
N ALA A 614 23.32 -17.07 9.75
CA ALA A 614 24.58 -17.57 9.22
C ALA A 614 25.76 -16.65 9.59
N ILE A 615 25.58 -15.33 9.50
CA ILE A 615 26.59 -14.37 9.96
C ILE A 615 26.87 -14.55 11.46
N PHE A 616 25.85 -14.65 12.30
CA PHE A 616 26.04 -14.88 13.73
C PHE A 616 26.73 -16.20 14.02
N GLU A 617 26.50 -17.28 13.26
CA GLU A 617 27.22 -18.56 13.45
C GLU A 617 28.72 -18.42 13.18
N ILE A 618 29.11 -17.62 12.16
CA ILE A 618 30.52 -17.32 11.90
C ILE A 618 31.17 -16.65 13.13
N TYR A 619 30.52 -15.67 13.70
CA TYR A 619 31.04 -14.93 14.85
C TYR A 619 30.97 -15.75 16.16
N LYS A 620 29.97 -16.61 16.31
CA LYS A 620 29.94 -17.59 17.42
C LYS A 620 31.15 -18.52 17.37
N THR A 621 31.52 -18.99 16.18
CA THR A 621 32.78 -19.78 16.04
C THR A 621 33.99 -18.99 16.50
N LYS A 622 34.09 -17.68 16.21
CA LYS A 622 35.17 -16.82 16.74
C LYS A 622 35.14 -16.72 18.27
N CYS A 623 33.95 -16.55 18.85
CA CYS A 623 33.77 -16.51 20.31
C CYS A 623 34.22 -17.85 20.97
N GLU A 624 33.82 -18.96 20.38
CA GLU A 624 34.19 -20.29 20.87
C GLU A 624 35.70 -20.53 20.79
N GLN A 625 36.33 -20.16 19.66
CA GLN A 625 37.78 -20.23 19.50
C GLN A 625 38.52 -19.35 20.50
N TYR A 626 38.01 -18.15 20.77
CA TYR A 626 38.59 -17.26 21.79
C TYR A 626 38.51 -17.89 23.19
N LEU A 627 37.34 -18.43 23.58
CA LEU A 627 37.18 -19.13 24.86
C LEU A 627 38.11 -20.35 24.99
N ILE A 628 38.24 -21.13 23.91
CA ILE A 628 39.18 -22.27 23.86
C ILE A 628 40.64 -21.78 24.03
N GLY A 629 41.02 -20.68 23.36
CA GLY A 629 42.34 -20.05 23.51
C GLY A 629 42.62 -19.57 24.92
N ASN A 630 41.60 -19.20 25.69
CA ASN A 630 41.70 -18.85 27.11
C ASN A 630 41.67 -20.08 28.05
N GLY A 631 41.79 -21.29 27.52
CA GLY A 631 41.82 -22.52 28.30
C GLY A 631 40.44 -23.09 28.69
N ARG A 632 39.34 -22.53 28.17
CA ARG A 632 38.01 -23.06 28.43
C ARG A 632 37.76 -24.33 27.59
N ASN A 633 37.27 -25.38 28.22
CA ASN A 633 36.82 -26.58 27.50
C ASN A 633 35.38 -26.40 26.98
N TRP A 634 35.24 -25.61 25.90
CA TRP A 634 33.94 -25.27 25.31
C TRP A 634 33.06 -26.49 25.05
N ARG A 635 33.62 -27.55 24.49
CA ARG A 635 32.86 -28.77 24.16
C ARG A 635 32.23 -29.40 25.41
N GLN A 636 32.96 -29.42 26.53
CA GLN A 636 32.44 -29.97 27.78
C GLN A 636 31.41 -29.06 28.40
N LEU A 637 31.68 -27.75 28.47
CA LEU A 637 30.74 -26.74 28.99
C LEU A 637 29.40 -26.78 28.27
N TYR A 638 29.41 -26.82 26.94
CA TYR A 638 28.20 -26.91 26.12
C TYR A 638 27.45 -28.23 26.37
N LYS A 639 28.15 -29.37 26.48
CA LYS A 639 27.55 -30.67 26.76
C LYS A 639 26.86 -30.69 28.13
N ASP A 640 27.48 -30.11 29.13
CA ASP A 640 26.95 -30.04 30.51
C ASP A 640 25.69 -29.12 30.54
N PHE A 641 25.76 -27.99 29.85
CA PHE A 641 24.62 -27.10 29.68
C PHE A 641 23.41 -27.81 29.02
N VAL A 642 23.62 -28.49 27.89
CA VAL A 642 22.55 -29.24 27.20
C VAL A 642 21.97 -30.31 28.10
N LYS A 643 22.78 -31.03 28.87
CA LYS A 643 22.32 -32.03 29.84
C LYS A 643 21.41 -31.38 30.91
N LYS A 644 21.86 -30.29 31.51
CA LYS A 644 21.09 -29.52 32.51
C LYS A 644 19.75 -29.07 31.97
N VAL A 645 19.71 -28.45 30.79
CA VAL A 645 18.46 -28.00 30.14
C VAL A 645 17.49 -29.16 29.86
N ASN A 646 18.01 -30.32 29.46
CA ASN A 646 17.19 -31.49 29.20
C ASN A 646 16.61 -32.10 30.50
N GLU A 647 17.37 -32.08 31.61
CA GLU A 647 16.91 -32.51 32.93
C GLU A 647 15.81 -31.58 33.48
N GLU A 648 15.98 -30.27 33.33
CA GLU A 648 14.97 -29.26 33.70
C GLU A 648 13.66 -29.43 32.90
N LYS A 649 13.76 -29.65 31.59
CA LYS A 649 12.59 -29.93 30.73
C LYS A 649 11.86 -31.21 31.14
N LYS A 650 12.57 -32.24 31.63
CA LYS A 650 11.95 -33.47 32.12
C LYS A 650 11.26 -33.26 33.47
N LYS A 651 11.80 -32.42 34.36
CA LYS A 651 11.19 -32.06 35.63
C LYS A 651 9.90 -31.24 35.47
N ASN A 652 9.87 -30.32 34.50
CA ASN A 652 8.71 -29.47 34.21
C ASN A 652 7.60 -30.19 33.41
N LYS A 653 7.84 -31.42 32.93
CA LYS A 653 6.83 -32.28 32.29
C LYS A 653 6.19 -33.31 33.23
N LYS A 654 6.65 -33.41 34.47
CA LYS A 654 6.02 -34.17 35.55
C LYS A 654 5.24 -33.24 36.48
#